data_1a98e4669ebebacd61a9c8c16d157b83
#
_entry.id   1a98e4669ebebacd61a9c8c16d157b83
#
_cell.length_a   1.000
_cell.length_b   1.000
_cell.length_c   1.000
_cell.angle_alpha   90.00
_cell.angle_beta   90.00
_cell.angle_gamma   90.00
#
_symmetry.space_group_name_H-M   'P 1'
#
loop_
_entity.id
_entity.type
_entity.pdbx_description
1 polymer ?
#
loop_
_entity_poly.entity_id
_entity_poly.type
_entity_poly.pdbx_seq_one_letter_code
_entity_poly.pdbx_strand_id
1 'polypeptide(L)'
;MRRVLSRAALLAAFVLMQISAPPANAQATGSITGKVADAQGAVLPGATVTASGALGRGLRTAQTDATGAYRFADLPPGDYTVSAELMGFVKAERRAVAVASGAGATVDFSLQLGNLTEEIVVSAQRRETGLQTTPLAITAYGGAALAEQKVFTVTDLANSVPSFSLTAGTPLDVELNVRGVTNTRLDSPTADPSVGTFLDGVYMGRTGDLNFDFYDLERIEVIRGPQGVLLGKNVVGGALSIVTAKPSFQKSGNLLLSYGNYNAMLGSGYFTNRLSESVAGRFSFNLRKHDGYAKDILHNREVENLNSGQARAQLLFAPKDSTWTARVVADYTKDSTDGINVVPIATPIENCEATYLRSNCTRPWSNLRRFLDLTNPRVNVAQSVQYAGEGITQQFMRREGTGVMVDLQKSFDGFAFNSLTSYRDGNGAQLYDQTGSGPEALGWSVARWQQYTAFVAATRPAGRTDNGLFLFAEPVGEDADIKQFSQELRLTSSTSNRKVDWIAGLYLKSDEIRKVDHFIGESFLGGPLATLTGETKWDNKGDIDNYAAFGQLGIKVTDRLKLSVGMRYTTDKKKGTVSGLAIATGDRFNPNDTAALTPLAASFRAGTGYTTGYSKSWSKATPQATLDYTHSSDLFMYATVATGFKGGGFDDTPTNAVAAQQGYDPETVTNYEAGFKSTMFSRKVRLNLSGFFMDYKDLQVVQTNAACLCNLTDNAASAELKGVEGEFELAPSSHFRLFASGSYVDAKYLDFIETAINPATGQRLVSSGNRLQRTPAKQMSLGAEVRSNLGSLQDALNLRVNYAWQGDMRWATDNIASEPSYGLVDARLGVSPSNKKWAISLYGKNLEDKLYRVNIIHFFGEEVSQFGAPRTFGVDVSYSFR
;
A
#
# COMPACT_ATOMS: atom_id res chain seq x y z
N MET A 1 -22.82 -2.77 17.73
CA MET A 1 -23.57 -1.51 17.64
C MET A 1 -23.71 -0.77 18.98
N ARG A 2 -24.30 -1.32 20.06
CA ARG A 2 -24.41 -0.60 21.36
C ARG A 2 -23.08 -0.21 22.00
N ARG A 3 -22.03 -1.05 21.95
CA ARG A 3 -20.70 -0.75 22.50
C ARG A 3 -19.93 0.30 21.70
N VAL A 4 -20.08 0.33 20.39
CA VAL A 4 -19.44 1.34 19.50
C VAL A 4 -20.14 2.69 19.67
N LEU A 5 -21.47 2.71 19.70
CA LEU A 5 -22.27 3.91 19.97
C LEU A 5 -22.02 4.51 21.36
N SER A 6 -21.84 3.69 22.40
CA SER A 6 -21.50 4.17 23.74
C SER A 6 -20.09 4.75 23.82
N ARG A 7 -19.13 4.20 23.09
CA ARG A 7 -17.74 4.73 22.99
C ARG A 7 -17.70 6.02 22.14
N ALA A 8 -18.47 6.06 21.05
CA ALA A 8 -18.60 7.29 20.23
C ALA A 8 -19.32 8.40 21.00
N ALA A 9 -20.34 8.09 21.80
CA ALA A 9 -21.05 9.07 22.64
C ALA A 9 -20.19 9.60 23.79
N LEU A 10 -19.35 8.77 24.42
CA LEU A 10 -18.37 9.21 25.42
C LEU A 10 -17.30 10.12 24.80
N LEU A 11 -16.91 9.88 23.58
CA LEU A 11 -15.94 10.74 22.86
C LEU A 11 -16.58 12.05 22.38
N ALA A 12 -17.80 12.02 21.90
CA ALA A 12 -18.53 13.25 21.58
C ALA A 12 -18.71 14.13 22.81
N ALA A 13 -18.98 13.52 23.99
CA ALA A 13 -19.04 14.23 25.26
C ALA A 13 -17.66 14.77 25.69
N PHE A 14 -16.57 14.02 25.47
CA PHE A 14 -15.21 14.47 25.77
C PHE A 14 -14.74 15.57 24.84
N VAL A 15 -15.06 15.51 23.53
CA VAL A 15 -14.80 16.57 22.55
C VAL A 15 -15.63 17.82 22.87
N LEU A 16 -16.89 17.67 23.29
CA LEU A 16 -17.73 18.79 23.70
C LEU A 16 -17.26 19.44 25.02
N MET A 17 -16.70 18.70 25.96
CA MET A 17 -16.07 19.26 27.17
C MET A 17 -14.80 20.06 26.88
N GLN A 18 -14.11 19.81 25.77
CA GLN A 18 -12.89 20.56 25.39
C GLN A 18 -13.20 21.90 24.68
N ILE A 19 -14.45 22.11 24.23
CA ILE A 19 -14.86 23.33 23.49
C ILE A 19 -15.22 24.50 24.45
N SER A 20 -15.31 24.29 25.75
CA SER A 20 -15.47 25.36 26.73
C SER A 20 -14.17 26.16 26.86
N ALA A 21 -13.91 27.04 25.91
CA ALA A 21 -12.79 27.96 25.97
C ALA A 21 -13.09 29.11 26.97
N PRO A 22 -12.16 29.44 27.87
CA PRO A 22 -12.25 30.70 28.60
C PRO A 22 -12.18 31.87 27.62
N PRO A 23 -12.74 33.04 27.94
CA PRO A 23 -12.73 34.22 27.08
C PRO A 23 -11.31 34.60 26.70
N ALA A 24 -11.06 34.82 25.41
CA ALA A 24 -9.79 35.25 24.87
C ALA A 24 -9.45 36.67 25.42
N ASN A 25 -8.46 36.75 26.29
CA ASN A 25 -7.79 38.03 26.55
C ASN A 25 -7.07 38.44 25.25
N ALA A 26 -7.19 39.68 24.84
CA ALA A 26 -6.49 40.25 23.69
C ALA A 26 -4.95 40.11 23.92
N GLN A 27 -4.36 39.11 23.30
CA GLN A 27 -2.92 38.85 23.37
C GLN A 27 -2.24 39.81 22.39
N ALA A 28 -1.24 40.55 22.83
CA ALA A 28 -0.49 41.46 21.98
C ALA A 28 0.14 40.66 20.81
N THR A 29 -0.06 41.11 19.58
CA THR A 29 0.47 40.49 18.37
C THR A 29 1.95 40.79 18.18
N GLY A 30 2.69 39.90 17.48
CA GLY A 30 4.05 40.14 17.05
C GLY A 30 4.15 40.38 15.55
N SER A 31 5.38 40.48 15.02
CA SER A 31 5.62 40.69 13.59
C SER A 31 6.79 39.84 13.07
N ILE A 32 6.79 39.56 11.75
CA ILE A 32 7.94 39.00 11.05
C ILE A 32 8.33 39.98 9.93
N THR A 33 9.62 40.34 9.87
CA THR A 33 10.22 41.19 8.83
C THR A 33 11.45 40.49 8.26
N GLY A 34 11.91 40.88 7.09
CA GLY A 34 13.15 40.37 6.51
C GLY A 34 13.37 40.80 5.09
N LYS A 35 14.47 40.36 4.51
CA LYS A 35 14.85 40.59 3.11
C LYS A 35 15.06 39.30 2.37
N VAL A 36 14.78 39.32 1.08
CA VAL A 36 15.07 38.21 0.17
C VAL A 36 16.13 38.68 -0.83
N ALA A 37 17.25 37.96 -0.86
CA ALA A 37 18.38 38.23 -1.77
C ALA A 37 18.78 36.89 -2.46
N ASP A 38 19.59 36.98 -3.52
CA ASP A 38 20.24 35.82 -4.09
C ASP A 38 21.51 35.44 -3.30
N ALA A 39 22.15 34.31 -3.71
CA ALA A 39 23.37 33.82 -3.06
C ALA A 39 24.58 34.78 -3.19
N GLN A 40 24.52 35.74 -4.06
CA GLN A 40 25.52 36.80 -4.27
C GLN A 40 25.17 38.07 -3.50
N GLY A 41 24.02 38.13 -2.81
CA GLY A 41 23.55 39.27 -2.03
C GLY A 41 22.75 40.31 -2.83
N ALA A 42 22.45 40.04 -4.13
CA ALA A 42 21.57 40.93 -4.88
C ALA A 42 20.12 40.74 -4.43
N VAL A 43 19.44 41.87 -4.13
CA VAL A 43 18.05 41.83 -3.66
C VAL A 43 17.11 41.28 -4.73
N LEU A 44 16.08 40.55 -4.31
CA LEU A 44 15.11 39.90 -5.18
C LEU A 44 13.71 40.51 -4.99
N PRO A 45 13.36 41.53 -5.80
CA PRO A 45 12.01 42.10 -5.79
C PRO A 45 10.99 41.13 -6.36
N GLY A 46 9.72 41.17 -5.89
CA GLY A 46 8.64 40.35 -6.38
C GLY A 46 8.67 38.90 -5.90
N ALA A 47 9.61 38.54 -5.02
CA ALA A 47 9.61 37.21 -4.39
C ALA A 47 8.37 37.10 -3.48
N THR A 48 7.67 36.00 -3.60
CA THR A 48 6.53 35.69 -2.76
C THR A 48 7.01 35.11 -1.44
N VAL A 49 6.75 35.79 -0.34
CA VAL A 49 7.03 35.29 1.01
C VAL A 49 5.73 34.86 1.67
N THR A 50 5.73 33.69 2.27
CA THR A 50 4.57 33.12 2.96
C THR A 50 4.93 32.80 4.40
N ALA A 51 4.19 33.30 5.36
CA ALA A 51 4.27 32.93 6.77
C ALA A 51 3.07 32.04 7.11
N SER A 52 3.33 30.84 7.61
CA SER A 52 2.33 29.87 8.04
C SER A 52 2.63 29.45 9.46
N GLY A 53 1.74 29.70 10.40
CA GLY A 53 1.82 29.15 11.75
C GLY A 53 1.57 27.63 11.73
N ALA A 54 1.82 26.96 12.84
CA ALA A 54 1.57 25.53 12.97
C ALA A 54 0.13 25.23 12.48
N LEU A 55 0.00 24.29 11.51
CA LEU A 55 -1.25 23.89 10.86
C LEU A 55 -1.92 24.91 9.93
N GLY A 56 -1.13 25.73 9.24
CA GLY A 56 -1.67 26.73 8.30
C GLY A 56 -2.28 27.95 8.96
N ARG A 57 -2.02 28.16 10.26
CA ARG A 57 -2.46 29.34 10.98
C ARG A 57 -1.83 30.60 10.47
N GLY A 58 -2.63 31.65 10.46
CA GLY A 58 -2.12 32.98 10.13
C GLY A 58 -1.40 32.98 8.79
N LEU A 59 -1.81 32.14 7.83
CA LEU A 59 -1.23 32.16 6.50
C LEU A 59 -1.29 33.57 5.97
N ARG A 60 -0.13 34.20 5.87
CA ARG A 60 0.07 35.53 5.31
C ARG A 60 1.01 35.39 4.14
N THR A 61 0.68 36.06 3.05
CA THR A 61 1.55 36.15 1.87
C THR A 61 1.86 37.62 1.63
N ALA A 62 3.13 37.89 1.37
CA ALA A 62 3.61 39.20 0.99
C ALA A 62 4.56 39.05 -0.21
N GLN A 63 4.61 40.07 -1.08
CA GLN A 63 5.64 40.13 -2.11
C GLN A 63 6.74 41.09 -1.62
N THR A 64 7.99 40.76 -1.94
CA THR A 64 9.10 41.65 -1.64
C THR A 64 9.02 42.91 -2.49
N ASP A 65 9.31 44.04 -1.87
CA ASP A 65 9.41 45.37 -2.54
C ASP A 65 10.68 45.49 -3.39
N ALA A 66 10.91 46.69 -3.96
CA ALA A 66 12.08 46.98 -4.81
C ALA A 66 13.41 46.81 -4.06
N THR A 67 13.43 46.80 -2.74
CA THR A 67 14.60 46.57 -1.90
C THR A 67 14.73 45.13 -1.42
N GLY A 68 13.88 44.22 -1.91
CA GLY A 68 13.80 42.84 -1.47
C GLY A 68 13.18 42.67 -0.08
N ALA A 69 12.63 43.72 0.54
CA ALA A 69 12.08 43.64 1.89
C ALA A 69 10.62 43.16 1.93
N TYR A 70 10.24 42.48 3.00
CA TYR A 70 8.86 42.04 3.29
C TYR A 70 8.54 42.21 4.75
N ARG A 71 7.23 42.30 5.06
CA ARG A 71 6.73 42.45 6.43
C ARG A 71 5.38 41.74 6.60
N PHE A 72 5.27 40.98 7.67
CA PHE A 72 4.01 40.51 8.25
C PHE A 72 3.79 41.19 9.59
N ALA A 73 2.72 41.96 9.70
CA ALA A 73 2.28 42.55 10.93
C ALA A 73 1.16 41.72 11.56
N ASP A 74 0.87 41.97 12.83
CA ASP A 74 -0.28 41.40 13.54
C ASP A 74 -0.35 39.86 13.52
N LEU A 75 0.80 39.22 13.73
CA LEU A 75 0.89 37.79 13.85
C LEU A 75 0.61 37.37 15.31
N PRO A 76 -0.27 36.38 15.55
CA PRO A 76 -0.42 35.78 16.88
C PRO A 76 0.89 35.18 17.37
N PRO A 77 1.19 35.22 18.67
CA PRO A 77 2.36 34.52 19.22
C PRO A 77 2.33 33.02 18.91
N GLY A 78 3.48 32.48 18.56
CA GLY A 78 3.63 31.07 18.20
C GLY A 78 4.77 30.83 17.22
N ASP A 79 4.99 29.55 16.87
CA ASP A 79 6.00 29.17 15.89
C ASP A 79 5.44 29.21 14.47
N TYR A 80 6.17 29.87 13.58
CA TYR A 80 5.84 30.04 12.19
C TYR A 80 6.83 29.32 11.28
N THR A 81 6.34 28.79 10.19
CA THR A 81 7.14 28.44 9.03
C THR A 81 7.06 29.60 8.05
N VAL A 82 8.19 30.21 7.74
CA VAL A 82 8.30 31.29 6.76
C VAL A 82 9.01 30.74 5.54
N SER A 83 8.44 30.91 4.35
CA SER A 83 9.05 30.49 3.11
C SER A 83 9.09 31.64 2.10
N ALA A 84 10.16 31.68 1.30
CA ALA A 84 10.34 32.64 0.20
C ALA A 84 10.49 31.87 -1.12
N GLU A 85 9.78 32.30 -2.16
CA GLU A 85 9.73 31.65 -3.47
C GLU A 85 9.79 32.71 -4.57
N LEU A 86 10.66 32.49 -5.56
CA LEU A 86 10.75 33.29 -6.78
C LEU A 86 11.06 32.37 -7.96
N MET A 87 10.43 32.59 -9.10
CA MET A 87 10.63 31.76 -10.29
C MET A 87 12.12 31.74 -10.70
N GLY A 88 12.68 30.54 -10.87
CA GLY A 88 14.11 30.32 -11.17
C GLY A 88 15.00 30.19 -9.93
N PHE A 89 14.43 30.32 -8.72
CA PHE A 89 15.16 30.16 -7.47
C PHE A 89 14.58 29.00 -6.65
N VAL A 90 15.43 28.37 -5.85
CA VAL A 90 15.02 27.36 -4.87
C VAL A 90 14.17 28.03 -3.80
N LYS A 91 12.98 27.49 -3.56
CA LYS A 91 12.15 27.89 -2.42
C LYS A 91 12.97 27.71 -1.13
N ALA A 92 13.19 28.79 -0.40
CA ALA A 92 13.81 28.73 0.92
C ALA A 92 12.75 28.74 2.01
N GLU A 93 12.98 27.96 3.05
CA GLU A 93 12.05 27.84 4.18
C GLU A 93 12.80 27.95 5.50
N ARG A 94 12.22 28.69 6.46
CA ARG A 94 12.65 28.76 7.86
C ARG A 94 11.51 28.30 8.73
N ARG A 95 11.71 27.18 9.42
CA ARG A 95 10.74 26.61 10.35
C ARG A 95 11.00 27.06 11.76
N ALA A 96 9.97 26.95 12.60
CA ALA A 96 10.05 27.28 14.00
C ALA A 96 10.52 28.72 14.27
N VAL A 97 10.07 29.68 13.45
CA VAL A 97 10.28 31.09 13.68
C VAL A 97 9.36 31.50 14.84
N ALA A 98 9.93 31.68 16.02
CA ALA A 98 9.18 32.06 17.21
C ALA A 98 8.75 33.53 17.12
N VAL A 99 7.46 33.79 17.15
CA VAL A 99 6.86 35.11 17.29
C VAL A 99 6.34 35.26 18.71
N ALA A 100 7.01 36.10 19.52
CA ALA A 100 6.56 36.38 20.86
C ALA A 100 5.57 37.58 20.86
N SER A 101 4.76 37.66 21.91
CA SER A 101 3.81 38.78 22.13
C SER A 101 4.54 40.10 22.17
N GLY A 102 4.14 41.06 21.31
CA GLY A 102 4.73 42.40 21.23
C GLY A 102 6.15 42.44 20.59
N ALA A 103 6.72 41.32 20.11
CA ALA A 103 8.06 41.27 19.57
C ALA A 103 8.07 41.10 18.04
N GLY A 104 9.14 41.58 17.39
CA GLY A 104 9.44 41.36 15.99
C GLY A 104 10.50 40.27 15.79
N ALA A 105 10.25 39.29 14.92
CA ALA A 105 11.25 38.35 14.44
C ALA A 105 11.80 38.81 13.07
N THR A 106 13.12 38.72 12.86
CA THR A 106 13.74 39.03 11.57
C THR A 106 14.15 37.72 10.91
N VAL A 107 13.70 37.49 9.65
CA VAL A 107 13.99 36.30 8.87
C VAL A 107 14.43 36.70 7.46
N ASP A 108 15.71 36.65 7.21
CA ASP A 108 16.27 36.93 5.90
C ASP A 108 16.43 35.63 5.10
N PHE A 109 16.19 35.70 3.79
CA PHE A 109 16.34 34.61 2.85
C PHE A 109 17.43 34.91 1.83
N SER A 110 18.34 33.98 1.65
CA SER A 110 19.23 33.92 0.50
C SER A 110 18.73 32.82 -0.41
N LEU A 111 18.09 33.16 -1.54
CA LEU A 111 17.61 32.21 -2.51
C LEU A 111 18.74 31.80 -3.45
N GLN A 112 18.91 30.52 -3.65
CA GLN A 112 19.88 29.98 -4.58
C GLN A 112 19.21 29.74 -5.93
N LEU A 113 19.88 30.07 -7.03
CA LEU A 113 19.55 29.57 -8.35
C LEU A 113 19.73 28.06 -8.32
N GLY A 114 18.66 27.32 -8.58
CA GLY A 114 18.74 25.88 -8.49
C GLY A 114 17.62 25.17 -9.24
N ASN A 115 17.91 23.97 -9.70
CA ASN A 115 17.05 23.18 -10.54
C ASN A 115 16.33 22.07 -9.75
N LEU A 116 16.83 21.69 -8.54
CA LEU A 116 16.15 20.79 -7.59
C LEU A 116 15.44 21.64 -6.52
N THR A 117 14.28 22.16 -6.88
CA THR A 117 13.62 23.26 -6.17
C THR A 117 12.69 22.85 -5.04
N GLU A 118 12.26 21.60 -4.98
CA GLU A 118 11.31 21.16 -3.94
C GLU A 118 12.03 20.50 -2.77
N GLU A 119 11.99 21.12 -1.59
CA GLU A 119 12.27 20.44 -0.34
C GLU A 119 11.00 19.67 0.06
N ILE A 120 11.01 18.35 -0.16
CA ILE A 120 9.90 17.49 0.23
C ILE A 120 9.93 17.35 1.75
N VAL A 121 8.80 17.70 2.38
CA VAL A 121 8.56 17.48 3.79
C VAL A 121 7.97 16.09 3.99
N VAL A 122 8.41 15.37 5.01
CA VAL A 122 7.90 14.04 5.38
C VAL A 122 7.39 14.04 6.81
N SER A 123 6.45 13.15 7.09
CA SER A 123 5.80 13.00 8.41
C SER A 123 6.06 11.64 9.08
N ALA A 124 6.98 10.85 8.52
CA ALA A 124 7.34 9.51 9.00
C ALA A 124 7.69 9.45 10.49
N GLN A 125 8.22 10.54 11.05
CA GLN A 125 8.54 10.64 12.47
C GLN A 125 7.44 11.29 13.33
N ARG A 126 6.18 11.29 12.86
CA ARG A 126 5.06 11.99 13.51
C ARG A 126 5.32 13.50 13.71
N ARG A 127 6.29 14.03 12.99
CA ARG A 127 6.65 15.45 12.87
C ARG A 127 6.95 15.74 11.42
N GLU A 128 6.65 16.94 10.98
CA GLU A 128 7.08 17.40 9.66
C GLU A 128 8.58 17.74 9.69
N THR A 129 9.36 17.01 8.89
CA THR A 129 10.82 17.19 8.75
C THR A 129 11.19 17.19 7.28
N GLY A 130 12.28 17.83 6.90
CA GLY A 130 12.78 17.76 5.52
C GLY A 130 13.25 16.35 5.18
N LEU A 131 12.96 15.90 3.96
CA LEU A 131 13.38 14.56 3.48
C LEU A 131 14.89 14.36 3.63
N GLN A 132 15.70 15.38 3.33
CA GLN A 132 17.16 15.31 3.38
C GLN A 132 17.75 15.31 4.80
N THR A 133 16.95 15.67 5.81
CA THR A 133 17.36 15.68 7.22
C THR A 133 16.64 14.65 8.09
N THR A 134 15.87 13.77 7.47
CA THR A 134 15.17 12.68 8.15
C THR A 134 16.05 11.43 8.19
N PRO A 135 16.42 10.88 9.36
CA PRO A 135 17.35 9.76 9.50
C PRO A 135 16.67 8.40 9.24
N LEU A 136 16.13 8.21 8.07
CA LEU A 136 15.43 7.01 7.60
C LEU A 136 15.63 6.84 6.10
N ALA A 137 15.63 5.59 5.62
CA ALA A 137 15.46 5.28 4.21
C ALA A 137 13.99 5.53 3.83
N ILE A 138 13.75 6.63 3.12
CA ILE A 138 12.40 7.07 2.75
C ILE A 138 12.40 7.67 1.35
N THR A 139 11.45 7.25 0.52
CA THR A 139 11.13 7.87 -0.77
C THR A 139 9.84 8.65 -0.61
N ALA A 140 9.81 9.87 -1.08
CA ALA A 140 8.60 10.68 -1.02
C ALA A 140 8.35 11.40 -2.35
N TYR A 141 7.09 11.44 -2.76
CA TYR A 141 6.62 12.14 -3.95
C TYR A 141 5.53 13.12 -3.57
N GLY A 142 5.69 14.39 -3.95
CA GLY A 142 4.63 15.40 -3.86
C GLY A 142 3.49 15.12 -4.84
N GLY A 143 2.27 15.60 -4.55
CA GLY A 143 1.09 15.36 -5.36
C GLY A 143 1.23 15.82 -6.82
N ALA A 144 1.95 16.92 -7.08
CA ALA A 144 2.24 17.38 -8.43
C ALA A 144 3.14 16.38 -9.20
N ALA A 145 4.18 15.87 -8.55
CA ALA A 145 5.09 14.88 -9.15
C ALA A 145 4.36 13.55 -9.45
N LEU A 146 3.46 13.10 -8.57
CA LEU A 146 2.62 11.92 -8.81
C LEU A 146 1.73 12.10 -10.04
N ALA A 147 1.08 13.25 -10.18
CA ALA A 147 0.23 13.57 -11.33
C ALA A 147 1.03 13.66 -12.65
N GLU A 148 2.22 14.28 -12.62
CA GLU A 148 3.13 14.36 -13.77
C GLU A 148 3.65 12.97 -14.18
N GLN A 149 3.90 12.08 -13.22
CA GLN A 149 4.37 10.71 -13.44
C GLN A 149 3.25 9.72 -13.74
N LYS A 150 1.99 10.15 -13.67
CA LYS A 150 0.84 9.25 -13.80
C LYS A 150 0.82 8.09 -12.78
N VAL A 151 1.30 8.37 -11.58
CA VAL A 151 1.23 7.44 -10.46
C VAL A 151 -0.12 7.61 -9.78
N PHE A 152 -1.10 6.80 -10.17
CA PHE A 152 -2.46 6.85 -9.65
C PHE A 152 -2.80 5.68 -8.74
N THR A 153 -1.95 4.65 -8.72
CA THR A 153 -2.17 3.43 -7.94
C THR A 153 -0.90 3.01 -7.20
N VAL A 154 -1.04 2.12 -6.25
CA VAL A 154 0.11 1.50 -5.57
C VAL A 154 0.97 0.71 -6.55
N THR A 155 0.38 0.10 -7.58
CA THR A 155 1.10 -0.61 -8.65
C THR A 155 2.00 0.33 -9.44
N ASP A 156 1.52 1.52 -9.79
CA ASP A 156 2.35 2.54 -10.45
C ASP A 156 3.53 2.97 -9.57
N LEU A 157 3.30 3.10 -8.26
CA LEU A 157 4.31 3.50 -7.28
C LEU A 157 5.43 2.45 -7.17
N ALA A 158 5.09 1.16 -7.21
CA ALA A 158 6.03 0.06 -7.10
C ALA A 158 7.11 0.08 -8.20
N ASN A 159 6.78 0.60 -9.40
CA ASN A 159 7.71 0.74 -10.51
C ASN A 159 8.74 1.88 -10.33
N SER A 160 8.64 2.69 -9.28
CA SER A 160 9.46 3.89 -9.08
C SER A 160 10.26 3.89 -7.78
N VAL A 161 9.91 3.04 -6.82
CA VAL A 161 10.51 3.02 -5.48
C VAL A 161 11.43 1.81 -5.32
N PRO A 162 12.69 1.98 -4.87
CA PRO A 162 13.60 0.86 -4.67
C PRO A 162 13.14 -0.05 -3.52
N SER A 163 13.35 -1.37 -3.65
CA SER A 163 12.96 -2.40 -2.68
C SER A 163 11.46 -2.39 -2.31
N PHE A 164 10.62 -1.86 -3.16
CA PHE A 164 9.18 -1.85 -3.01
C PHE A 164 8.55 -2.61 -4.17
N SER A 165 7.73 -3.60 -3.90
CA SER A 165 7.00 -4.38 -4.87
C SER A 165 5.60 -4.71 -4.38
N LEU A 166 4.79 -5.22 -5.28
CA LEU A 166 3.39 -5.53 -5.03
C LEU A 166 3.09 -6.93 -5.54
N THR A 167 2.31 -7.67 -4.79
CA THR A 167 1.64 -8.89 -5.26
C THR A 167 0.14 -8.67 -5.10
N ALA A 168 -0.62 -8.95 -6.15
CA ALA A 168 -2.06 -8.85 -6.12
C ALA A 168 -2.67 -10.22 -6.46
N GLY A 169 -3.13 -10.93 -5.46
CA GLY A 169 -3.93 -12.16 -5.66
C GLY A 169 -5.29 -11.82 -6.26
N THR A 170 -5.89 -10.77 -5.75
CA THR A 170 -7.14 -10.15 -6.25
C THR A 170 -7.04 -8.64 -6.02
N PRO A 171 -7.92 -7.82 -6.61
CA PRO A 171 -7.99 -6.40 -6.26
C PRO A 171 -8.31 -6.11 -4.78
N LEU A 172 -8.87 -7.09 -4.06
CA LEU A 172 -9.10 -7.00 -2.61
C LEU A 172 -7.92 -7.53 -1.79
N ASP A 173 -7.04 -8.31 -2.41
CA ASP A 173 -5.87 -8.96 -1.80
C ASP A 173 -4.58 -8.38 -2.38
N VAL A 174 -4.29 -7.15 -2.03
CA VAL A 174 -3.05 -6.47 -2.43
C VAL A 174 -2.03 -6.57 -1.30
N GLU A 175 -0.92 -7.23 -1.56
CA GLU A 175 0.17 -7.38 -0.60
C GLU A 175 1.33 -6.46 -0.96
N LEU A 176 1.73 -5.63 -0.02
CA LEU A 176 2.92 -4.79 -0.14
C LEU A 176 4.14 -5.57 0.32
N ASN A 177 5.21 -5.45 -0.45
CA ASN A 177 6.52 -5.98 -0.12
C ASN A 177 7.53 -4.85 -0.02
N VAL A 178 8.24 -4.77 1.10
CA VAL A 178 9.34 -3.82 1.31
C VAL A 178 10.56 -4.59 1.79
N ARG A 179 11.68 -4.50 1.06
CA ARG A 179 12.95 -5.19 1.37
C ARG A 179 12.84 -6.71 1.46
N GLY A 180 11.85 -7.32 0.80
CA GLY A 180 11.59 -8.75 0.91
C GLY A 180 10.67 -9.17 2.06
N VAL A 181 10.22 -8.21 2.85
CA VAL A 181 9.22 -8.47 3.90
C VAL A 181 7.84 -8.36 3.29
N THR A 182 7.15 -9.49 3.21
CA THR A 182 5.82 -9.61 2.63
C THR A 182 4.92 -10.45 3.52
N ASN A 183 3.64 -10.49 3.19
CA ASN A 183 2.68 -11.41 3.79
C ASN A 183 2.45 -12.61 2.87
N THR A 184 2.05 -13.70 3.47
CA THR A 184 1.69 -14.91 2.72
C THR A 184 0.20 -15.19 2.74
N ARG A 185 -0.52 -14.57 3.66
CA ARG A 185 -1.98 -14.70 3.81
C ARG A 185 -2.54 -13.53 4.60
N LEU A 186 -3.38 -12.70 3.98
CA LEU A 186 -4.03 -11.55 4.61
C LEU A 186 -5.55 -11.72 4.70
N ASP A 187 -6.05 -12.82 4.19
CA ASP A 187 -7.46 -13.17 4.14
C ASP A 187 -8.04 -13.52 5.50
N SER A 188 -7.26 -13.98 6.48
CA SER A 188 -7.78 -14.23 7.83
C SER A 188 -8.29 -12.95 8.52
N PRO A 189 -9.47 -12.99 9.19
CA PRO A 189 -10.00 -11.87 9.98
C PRO A 189 -9.04 -11.33 11.03
N THR A 190 -8.12 -12.16 11.49
CA THR A 190 -7.16 -11.81 12.53
C THR A 190 -5.74 -11.60 12.01
N ALA A 191 -5.47 -11.83 10.71
CA ALA A 191 -4.16 -11.61 10.12
C ALA A 191 -3.81 -10.12 10.10
N ASP A 192 -2.55 -9.84 10.25
CA ASP A 192 -1.96 -8.50 10.23
C ASP A 192 -0.99 -8.36 9.04
N PRO A 193 -0.91 -7.20 8.36
CA PRO A 193 0.09 -6.96 7.33
C PRO A 193 1.49 -6.76 7.91
N SER A 194 2.53 -7.05 7.12
CA SER A 194 3.93 -6.77 7.48
C SER A 194 4.40 -5.37 7.06
N VAL A 195 3.66 -4.72 6.16
CA VAL A 195 3.87 -3.34 5.72
C VAL A 195 2.62 -2.53 6.06
N GLY A 196 2.76 -1.53 6.93
CA GLY A 196 1.65 -0.72 7.40
C GLY A 196 1.23 0.33 6.37
N THR A 197 -0.06 0.52 6.15
CA THR A 197 -0.59 1.63 5.36
C THR A 197 -1.27 2.65 6.24
N PHE A 198 -1.00 3.93 5.98
CA PHE A 198 -1.55 5.05 6.73
C PHE A 198 -2.17 6.07 5.78
N LEU A 199 -3.40 6.50 6.06
CA LEU A 199 -4.07 7.61 5.40
C LEU A 199 -4.19 8.78 6.39
N ASP A 200 -3.54 9.91 6.11
CA ASP A 200 -3.48 11.06 7.02
C ASP A 200 -3.06 10.70 8.46
N GLY A 201 -2.19 9.71 8.61
CA GLY A 201 -1.73 9.20 9.90
C GLY A 201 -2.63 8.17 10.57
N VAL A 202 -3.83 7.89 10.04
CA VAL A 202 -4.71 6.80 10.47
C VAL A 202 -4.20 5.49 9.90
N TYR A 203 -3.99 4.48 10.73
CA TYR A 203 -3.62 3.14 10.31
C TYR A 203 -4.79 2.44 9.62
N MET A 204 -4.55 1.97 8.39
CA MET A 204 -5.49 1.21 7.59
C MET A 204 -5.22 -0.27 7.83
N GLY A 205 -6.07 -0.90 8.64
CA GLY A 205 -5.77 -2.22 9.23
C GLY A 205 -5.84 -3.39 8.26
N ARG A 206 -6.36 -3.23 7.05
CA ARG A 206 -6.60 -4.32 6.12
C ARG A 206 -6.22 -4.00 4.69
N THR A 207 -5.86 -5.04 3.94
CA THR A 207 -5.38 -4.95 2.56
C THR A 207 -6.45 -4.57 1.56
N GLY A 208 -7.69 -4.96 1.77
CA GLY A 208 -8.81 -4.51 0.93
C GLY A 208 -8.97 -2.99 0.90
N ASP A 209 -8.51 -2.32 1.96
CA ASP A 209 -8.44 -0.86 2.02
C ASP A 209 -7.24 -0.26 1.26
N LEU A 210 -6.28 -1.06 0.78
CA LEU A 210 -5.03 -0.59 0.16
C LEU A 210 -5.16 -0.24 -1.32
N ASN A 211 -6.21 -0.65 -1.99
CA ASN A 211 -6.39 -0.35 -3.40
C ASN A 211 -7.01 1.03 -3.61
N PHE A 212 -6.44 2.04 -2.93
CA PHE A 212 -6.81 3.42 -3.14
C PHE A 212 -6.21 3.95 -4.43
N ASP A 213 -7.01 4.64 -5.22
CA ASP A 213 -6.49 5.53 -6.23
C ASP A 213 -5.87 6.76 -5.56
N PHE A 214 -4.73 7.18 -6.07
CA PHE A 214 -4.01 8.34 -5.59
C PHE A 214 -4.58 9.60 -6.23
N TYR A 215 -5.46 10.28 -5.55
CA TYR A 215 -6.07 11.52 -6.01
C TYR A 215 -6.04 12.59 -4.93
N ASP A 216 -5.82 13.82 -5.34
CA ASP A 216 -5.84 14.98 -4.46
C ASP A 216 -4.94 14.83 -3.23
N LEU A 217 -3.69 14.42 -3.48
CA LEU A 217 -2.70 14.20 -2.43
C LEU A 217 -1.79 15.40 -2.25
N GLU A 218 -1.36 15.63 -1.02
CA GLU A 218 -0.22 16.49 -0.71
C GLU A 218 1.07 15.75 -1.05
N ARG A 219 1.18 14.47 -0.61
CA ARG A 219 2.33 13.60 -0.88
C ARG A 219 2.05 12.13 -0.54
N ILE A 220 2.95 11.27 -1.01
CA ILE A 220 3.09 9.87 -0.59
C ILE A 220 4.50 9.67 -0.05
N GLU A 221 4.63 8.89 1.02
CA GLU A 221 5.88 8.53 1.65
C GLU A 221 5.98 7.00 1.73
N VAL A 222 7.02 6.39 1.14
CA VAL A 222 7.37 4.98 1.33
C VAL A 222 8.54 4.91 2.29
N ILE A 223 8.27 4.44 3.50
CA ILE A 223 9.22 4.32 4.60
C ILE A 223 9.72 2.88 4.61
N ARG A 224 11.03 2.67 4.52
CA ARG A 224 11.64 1.34 4.46
C ARG A 224 12.28 0.99 5.79
N GLY A 225 12.17 -0.29 6.17
CA GLY A 225 12.59 -0.81 7.48
C GLY A 225 11.59 -0.55 8.61
N PRO A 226 11.74 -1.24 9.73
CA PRO A 226 10.77 -1.23 10.82
C PRO A 226 10.66 0.13 11.51
N GLN A 227 9.42 0.52 11.81
CA GLN A 227 9.07 1.77 12.49
C GLN A 227 8.17 1.50 13.72
N GLY A 228 8.56 0.51 14.52
CA GLY A 228 7.75 0.01 15.64
C GLY A 228 7.43 1.06 16.72
N VAL A 229 8.26 2.07 16.94
CA VAL A 229 8.06 3.09 17.98
C VAL A 229 6.93 4.05 17.60
N LEU A 230 7.06 4.74 16.49
CA LEU A 230 6.16 5.86 16.15
C LEU A 230 4.95 5.45 15.34
N LEU A 231 5.06 4.40 14.51
CA LEU A 231 3.96 3.92 13.68
C LEU A 231 3.26 2.69 14.27
N GLY A 232 3.97 1.91 15.11
CA GLY A 232 3.38 0.82 15.88
C GLY A 232 3.61 -0.56 15.31
N LYS A 233 2.68 -1.51 15.59
CA LYS A 233 2.74 -2.87 15.06
C LYS A 233 2.52 -2.90 13.55
N ASN A 234 2.85 -4.03 12.92
CA ASN A 234 2.57 -4.28 11.50
C ASN A 234 3.36 -3.35 10.56
N VAL A 235 4.50 -2.86 11.01
CA VAL A 235 5.44 -2.03 10.27
C VAL A 235 6.82 -2.68 10.34
N VAL A 236 6.87 -3.95 9.96
CA VAL A 236 8.06 -4.81 10.04
C VAL A 236 8.98 -4.57 8.85
N GLY A 237 8.42 -4.56 7.64
CA GLY A 237 9.15 -4.22 6.42
C GLY A 237 9.24 -2.72 6.18
N GLY A 238 8.23 -1.99 6.59
CA GLY A 238 8.10 -0.56 6.36
C GLY A 238 6.67 -0.06 6.39
N ALA A 239 6.44 1.13 5.84
CA ALA A 239 5.12 1.73 5.76
C ALA A 239 4.90 2.53 4.48
N LEU A 240 3.66 2.54 4.01
CA LEU A 240 3.12 3.46 3.01
C LEU A 240 2.30 4.53 3.73
N SER A 241 2.73 5.79 3.67
CA SER A 241 2.02 6.93 4.25
C SER A 241 1.45 7.82 3.14
N ILE A 242 0.14 7.94 3.09
CA ILE A 242 -0.61 8.73 2.12
C ILE A 242 -1.14 9.96 2.85
N VAL A 243 -0.75 11.14 2.39
CA VAL A 243 -1.14 12.42 2.99
C VAL A 243 -2.00 13.19 1.99
N THR A 244 -3.24 13.47 2.37
CA THR A 244 -4.19 14.18 1.50
C THR A 244 -3.97 15.69 1.54
N ALA A 245 -4.26 16.37 0.43
CA ALA A 245 -4.17 17.83 0.37
C ALA A 245 -5.23 18.48 1.28
N LYS A 246 -4.79 19.43 2.11
CA LYS A 246 -5.64 20.11 3.11
C LYS A 246 -6.51 21.19 2.49
N PRO A 247 -7.64 21.55 3.10
CA PRO A 247 -8.41 22.74 2.71
C PRO A 247 -7.58 24.03 2.77
N SER A 248 -7.78 24.90 1.78
CA SER A 248 -7.10 26.20 1.67
C SER A 248 -8.10 27.36 1.79
N PHE A 249 -7.67 28.44 2.45
CA PHE A 249 -8.42 29.70 2.49
C PHE A 249 -8.34 30.49 1.17
N GLN A 250 -7.47 30.07 0.25
CA GLN A 250 -7.41 30.61 -1.11
C GLN A 250 -8.25 29.72 -2.03
N LYS A 251 -9.11 30.37 -2.85
CA LYS A 251 -9.92 29.66 -3.84
C LYS A 251 -9.00 29.02 -4.89
N SER A 252 -9.11 27.71 -5.07
CA SER A 252 -8.41 27.00 -6.14
C SER A 252 -9.14 25.71 -6.50
N GLY A 253 -8.85 25.21 -7.69
CA GLY A 253 -9.39 23.93 -8.15
C GLY A 253 -8.64 23.39 -9.33
N ASN A 254 -8.81 22.08 -9.57
CA ASN A 254 -8.29 21.36 -10.71
C ASN A 254 -9.33 20.36 -11.19
N LEU A 255 -9.41 20.17 -12.50
CA LEU A 255 -10.15 19.11 -13.16
C LEU A 255 -9.21 18.42 -14.15
N LEU A 256 -9.13 17.09 -14.07
CA LEU A 256 -8.40 16.22 -15.00
C LEU A 256 -9.41 15.28 -15.67
N LEU A 257 -9.41 15.26 -16.99
CA LEU A 257 -10.13 14.29 -17.81
C LEU A 257 -9.13 13.49 -18.63
N SER A 258 -9.31 12.18 -18.71
CA SER A 258 -8.47 11.28 -19.50
C SER A 258 -9.33 10.31 -20.28
N TYR A 259 -8.90 10.00 -21.51
CA TYR A 259 -9.49 8.97 -22.35
C TYR A 259 -8.37 8.15 -23.03
N GLY A 260 -8.51 6.83 -23.06
CA GLY A 260 -7.50 5.93 -23.60
C GLY A 260 -8.09 4.68 -24.26
N ASN A 261 -7.18 3.79 -24.72
CA ASN A 261 -7.57 2.47 -25.19
C ASN A 261 -8.26 1.68 -24.06
N TYR A 262 -8.95 0.57 -24.41
CA TYR A 262 -9.87 -0.16 -23.51
C TYR A 262 -11.00 0.73 -22.98
N ASN A 263 -11.44 1.73 -23.73
CA ASN A 263 -12.43 2.73 -23.30
C ASN A 263 -12.11 3.32 -21.91
N ALA A 264 -10.81 3.42 -21.59
CA ALA A 264 -10.36 3.92 -20.32
C ALA A 264 -10.74 5.39 -20.13
N MET A 265 -11.48 5.67 -19.08
CA MET A 265 -11.95 7.01 -18.72
C MET A 265 -11.50 7.34 -17.30
N LEU A 266 -10.99 8.55 -17.10
CA LEU A 266 -10.69 9.12 -15.78
C LEU A 266 -11.28 10.52 -15.72
N GLY A 267 -12.03 10.79 -14.67
CA GLY A 267 -12.44 12.13 -14.24
C GLY A 267 -12.02 12.35 -12.80
N SER A 268 -11.07 13.26 -12.56
CA SER A 268 -10.57 13.54 -11.23
C SER A 268 -10.46 15.03 -11.00
N GLY A 269 -10.68 15.50 -9.77
CA GLY A 269 -10.55 16.90 -9.49
C GLY A 269 -10.75 17.27 -8.04
N TYR A 270 -10.46 18.52 -7.73
CA TYR A 270 -10.75 19.12 -6.45
C TYR A 270 -11.19 20.58 -6.57
N PHE A 271 -11.87 21.04 -5.55
CA PHE A 271 -12.21 22.44 -5.31
C PHE A 271 -11.97 22.76 -3.84
N THR A 272 -11.32 23.88 -3.56
CA THR A 272 -11.14 24.40 -2.20
C THR A 272 -11.42 25.90 -2.13
N ASN A 273 -11.98 26.34 -1.03
CA ASN A 273 -12.29 27.76 -0.81
C ASN A 273 -12.43 28.08 0.68
N ARG A 274 -12.29 29.34 0.99
CA ARG A 274 -12.75 29.93 2.25
C ARG A 274 -14.28 29.87 2.33
N LEU A 275 -14.80 29.32 3.42
CA LEU A 275 -16.23 29.34 3.76
C LEU A 275 -16.55 30.45 4.74
N SER A 276 -15.63 30.76 5.67
CA SER A 276 -15.65 31.93 6.56
C SER A 276 -14.21 32.35 6.89
N GLU A 277 -14.04 33.39 7.72
CA GLU A 277 -12.70 33.82 8.15
C GLU A 277 -11.91 32.70 8.89
N SER A 278 -12.64 31.78 9.52
CA SER A 278 -12.07 30.71 10.34
C SER A 278 -12.27 29.30 9.76
N VAL A 279 -12.97 29.18 8.65
CA VAL A 279 -13.30 27.86 8.06
C VAL A 279 -12.96 27.83 6.58
N ALA A 280 -12.22 26.81 6.17
CA ALA A 280 -11.99 26.48 4.77
C ALA A 280 -12.56 25.10 4.46
N GLY A 281 -13.08 24.93 3.24
CA GLY A 281 -13.61 23.67 2.74
C GLY A 281 -12.81 23.15 1.55
N ARG A 282 -12.78 21.84 1.40
CA ARG A 282 -12.24 21.15 0.22
C ARG A 282 -13.11 19.96 -0.13
N PHE A 283 -13.42 19.83 -1.41
CA PHE A 283 -14.07 18.67 -1.97
C PHE A 283 -13.20 18.10 -3.08
N SER A 284 -13.05 16.80 -3.15
CA SER A 284 -12.31 16.10 -4.20
C SER A 284 -13.02 14.83 -4.61
N PHE A 285 -12.82 14.42 -5.86
CA PHE A 285 -13.40 13.21 -6.42
C PHE A 285 -12.44 12.55 -7.42
N ASN A 286 -12.64 11.25 -7.62
CA ASN A 286 -11.94 10.44 -8.62
C ASN A 286 -12.90 9.38 -9.16
N LEU A 287 -13.12 9.38 -10.47
CA LEU A 287 -13.97 8.42 -11.17
C LEU A 287 -13.12 7.76 -12.25
N ARG A 288 -12.98 6.45 -12.21
CA ARG A 288 -12.15 5.69 -13.14
C ARG A 288 -12.89 4.47 -13.66
N LYS A 289 -12.83 4.27 -14.96
CA LYS A 289 -13.43 3.12 -15.63
C LYS A 289 -12.54 2.66 -16.79
N HIS A 290 -12.46 1.36 -17.02
CA HIS A 290 -11.96 0.77 -18.27
C HIS A 290 -12.62 -0.57 -18.54
N ASP A 291 -12.65 -0.96 -19.83
CA ASP A 291 -13.09 -2.28 -20.27
C ASP A 291 -12.04 -3.34 -19.87
N GLY A 292 -12.39 -4.62 -19.96
CA GLY A 292 -11.53 -5.72 -19.53
C GLY A 292 -10.27 -5.87 -20.39
N TYR A 293 -9.20 -6.30 -19.76
CA TYR A 293 -7.92 -6.62 -20.42
C TYR A 293 -7.88 -8.04 -20.95
N ALA A 294 -8.76 -8.90 -20.47
CA ALA A 294 -8.84 -10.30 -20.90
C ALA A 294 -10.28 -10.65 -21.32
N LYS A 295 -10.40 -11.71 -22.14
CA LYS A 295 -11.66 -12.17 -22.70
C LYS A 295 -11.99 -13.58 -22.22
N ASP A 296 -13.18 -13.75 -21.64
CA ASP A 296 -13.83 -15.04 -21.43
C ASP A 296 -14.58 -15.43 -22.73
N ILE A 297 -14.08 -16.46 -23.40
CA ILE A 297 -14.62 -16.87 -24.70
C ILE A 297 -15.91 -17.66 -24.58
N LEU A 298 -16.18 -18.31 -23.46
CA LEU A 298 -17.41 -19.08 -23.26
C LEU A 298 -18.64 -18.19 -23.14
N HIS A 299 -18.52 -17.12 -22.34
CA HIS A 299 -19.62 -16.17 -22.11
C HIS A 299 -19.53 -14.93 -23.00
N ASN A 300 -18.51 -14.86 -23.88
CA ASN A 300 -18.23 -13.73 -24.76
C ASN A 300 -18.23 -12.37 -24.03
N ARG A 301 -17.57 -12.33 -22.86
CA ARG A 301 -17.45 -11.15 -22.02
C ARG A 301 -15.99 -10.80 -21.76
N GLU A 302 -15.77 -9.58 -21.31
CA GLU A 302 -14.47 -9.10 -20.85
C GLU A 302 -14.38 -9.23 -19.33
N VAL A 303 -13.18 -9.53 -18.85
CA VAL A 303 -12.83 -9.60 -17.42
C VAL A 303 -11.59 -8.74 -17.15
N GLU A 304 -11.27 -8.44 -15.90
CA GLU A 304 -10.27 -7.44 -15.50
C GLU A 304 -10.65 -6.01 -15.93
N ASN A 305 -11.93 -5.72 -16.02
CA ASN A 305 -12.43 -4.36 -16.14
C ASN A 305 -12.37 -3.65 -14.77
N LEU A 306 -12.57 -2.36 -14.76
CA LEU A 306 -12.66 -1.56 -13.55
C LEU A 306 -13.78 -0.55 -13.64
N ASN A 307 -14.50 -0.37 -12.55
CA ASN A 307 -15.38 0.75 -12.30
C ASN A 307 -15.17 1.22 -10.86
N SER A 308 -14.53 2.38 -10.69
CA SER A 308 -14.13 2.95 -9.41
C SER A 308 -14.64 4.37 -9.25
N GLY A 309 -15.22 4.66 -8.09
CA GLY A 309 -15.67 5.99 -7.70
C GLY A 309 -15.27 6.32 -6.29
N GLN A 310 -14.62 7.49 -6.10
CA GLN A 310 -14.15 7.96 -4.82
C GLN A 310 -14.49 9.44 -4.64
N ALA A 311 -14.83 9.82 -3.42
CA ALA A 311 -15.08 11.21 -3.05
C ALA A 311 -14.55 11.52 -1.65
N ARG A 312 -14.12 12.76 -1.43
CA ARG A 312 -13.64 13.23 -0.12
C ARG A 312 -14.10 14.65 0.11
N ALA A 313 -14.68 14.89 1.28
CA ALA A 313 -15.05 16.22 1.77
C ALA A 313 -14.24 16.53 3.02
N GLN A 314 -13.71 17.75 3.12
CA GLN A 314 -12.90 18.19 4.24
C GLN A 314 -13.30 19.58 4.71
N LEU A 315 -13.28 19.79 6.01
CA LEU A 315 -13.41 21.09 6.66
C LEU A 315 -12.19 21.33 7.55
N LEU A 316 -11.59 22.49 7.40
CA LEU A 316 -10.52 22.98 8.27
C LEU A 316 -11.05 24.17 9.08
N PHE A 317 -11.07 24.01 10.39
CA PHE A 317 -11.36 25.05 11.37
C PHE A 317 -10.03 25.60 11.88
N ALA A 318 -9.76 26.85 11.63
CA ALA A 318 -8.54 27.55 12.04
C ALA A 318 -8.92 28.99 12.47
N PRO A 319 -9.54 29.17 13.65
CA PRO A 319 -9.98 30.49 14.10
C PRO A 319 -8.79 31.44 14.21
N LYS A 320 -9.01 32.69 13.80
CA LYS A 320 -8.03 33.75 13.92
C LYS A 320 -7.68 33.94 15.42
N ASP A 321 -6.41 34.12 15.69
CA ASP A 321 -5.89 34.36 17.06
C ASP A 321 -6.02 33.18 18.05
N SER A 322 -6.44 31.98 17.57
CA SER A 322 -6.54 30.78 18.40
C SER A 322 -5.25 29.92 18.36
N THR A 323 -4.99 29.12 19.39
CA THR A 323 -3.88 28.15 19.43
C THR A 323 -4.30 26.73 19.05
N TRP A 324 -5.48 26.53 18.49
CA TRP A 324 -5.97 25.25 18.04
C TRP A 324 -6.45 25.26 16.58
N THR A 325 -6.39 24.12 15.94
CA THR A 325 -7.04 23.86 14.66
C THR A 325 -7.71 22.50 14.71
N ALA A 326 -8.78 22.34 13.93
CA ALA A 326 -9.43 21.06 13.76
C ALA A 326 -9.66 20.79 12.27
N ARG A 327 -9.34 19.59 11.80
CA ARG A 327 -9.67 19.13 10.45
C ARG A 327 -10.63 17.95 10.56
N VAL A 328 -11.75 18.04 9.87
CA VAL A 328 -12.72 16.96 9.72
C VAL A 328 -12.67 16.48 8.29
N VAL A 329 -12.55 15.19 8.09
CA VAL A 329 -12.49 14.52 6.79
C VAL A 329 -13.58 13.46 6.75
N ALA A 330 -14.33 13.41 5.66
CA ALA A 330 -15.22 12.31 5.33
C ALA A 330 -14.86 11.79 3.93
N ASP A 331 -14.72 10.51 3.77
CA ASP A 331 -14.40 9.86 2.50
C ASP A 331 -15.35 8.70 2.19
N TYR A 332 -15.52 8.44 0.89
CA TYR A 332 -16.31 7.35 0.34
C TYR A 332 -15.58 6.74 -0.82
N THR A 333 -15.60 5.41 -0.90
CA THR A 333 -15.00 4.61 -2.00
C THR A 333 -15.97 3.52 -2.41
N LYS A 334 -16.09 3.31 -3.73
CA LYS A 334 -16.83 2.18 -4.30
C LYS A 334 -16.11 1.69 -5.54
N ASP A 335 -15.75 0.41 -5.55
CA ASP A 335 -15.04 -0.25 -6.65
C ASP A 335 -15.78 -1.52 -7.06
N SER A 336 -15.72 -1.85 -8.35
CA SER A 336 -16.21 -3.12 -8.90
C SER A 336 -15.41 -3.55 -10.11
N THR A 337 -15.29 -4.88 -10.28
CA THR A 337 -14.74 -5.54 -11.48
C THR A 337 -15.51 -6.84 -11.73
N ASP A 338 -15.56 -7.27 -12.97
CA ASP A 338 -16.23 -8.52 -13.37
C ASP A 338 -15.33 -9.76 -13.24
N GLY A 339 -14.37 -9.69 -12.33
CA GLY A 339 -13.48 -10.79 -11.96
C GLY A 339 -12.06 -10.64 -12.47
N ILE A 340 -11.28 -11.69 -12.27
CA ILE A 340 -9.86 -11.77 -12.61
C ILE A 340 -9.62 -12.78 -13.72
N ASN A 341 -8.52 -12.64 -14.44
CA ASN A 341 -8.06 -13.59 -15.43
C ASN A 341 -6.93 -14.44 -14.85
N VAL A 342 -7.22 -15.71 -14.61
CA VAL A 342 -6.26 -16.68 -14.05
C VAL A 342 -5.92 -17.68 -15.15
N VAL A 343 -4.62 -17.88 -15.40
CA VAL A 343 -4.14 -18.69 -16.53
C VAL A 343 -3.21 -19.80 -16.02
N PRO A 344 -3.64 -21.09 -16.13
CA PRO A 344 -2.79 -22.20 -15.79
C PRO A 344 -1.70 -22.43 -16.84
N ILE A 345 -0.45 -22.56 -16.37
CA ILE A 345 0.73 -22.85 -17.19
C ILE A 345 1.40 -24.10 -16.61
N ALA A 346 1.69 -25.09 -17.45
CA ALA A 346 2.35 -26.30 -17.01
C ALA A 346 3.79 -26.03 -16.55
N THR A 347 4.16 -26.47 -15.34
CA THR A 347 5.56 -26.51 -14.90
C THR A 347 6.30 -27.72 -15.51
N PRO A 348 7.64 -27.68 -15.61
CA PRO A 348 8.42 -28.88 -15.92
C PRO A 348 8.08 -30.04 -14.96
N ILE A 349 7.86 -31.23 -15.51
CA ILE A 349 7.35 -32.38 -14.75
C ILE A 349 8.29 -32.80 -13.63
N GLU A 350 9.59 -32.71 -13.87
CA GLU A 350 10.65 -33.02 -12.92
C GLU A 350 10.58 -32.11 -11.67
N ASN A 351 10.20 -30.86 -11.84
CA ASN A 351 10.06 -29.93 -10.73
C ASN A 351 8.83 -30.28 -9.87
N CYS A 352 7.72 -30.66 -10.50
CA CYS A 352 6.56 -31.11 -9.77
C CYS A 352 6.83 -32.43 -8.99
N GLU A 353 7.44 -33.42 -9.62
CA GLU A 353 7.73 -34.72 -8.99
C GLU A 353 8.76 -34.62 -7.86
N ALA A 354 9.58 -33.58 -7.84
CA ALA A 354 10.50 -33.31 -6.71
C ALA A 354 9.76 -32.83 -5.44
N THR A 355 8.59 -32.22 -5.60
CA THR A 355 7.86 -31.59 -4.49
C THR A 355 6.59 -32.32 -4.10
N TYR A 356 5.93 -32.96 -5.08
CA TYR A 356 4.61 -33.60 -4.90
C TYR A 356 4.64 -35.09 -5.24
N LEU A 357 3.63 -35.82 -4.78
CA LEU A 357 3.39 -37.18 -5.27
C LEU A 357 3.21 -37.16 -6.78
N ARG A 358 3.79 -38.15 -7.47
CA ARG A 358 3.70 -38.29 -8.93
C ARG A 358 2.26 -38.23 -9.45
N SER A 359 1.32 -38.76 -8.68
CA SER A 359 -0.12 -38.72 -8.95
C SER A 359 -0.73 -37.30 -8.96
N ASN A 360 -0.10 -36.33 -8.26
CA ASN A 360 -0.55 -34.95 -8.17
C ASN A 360 0.01 -34.04 -9.28
N CYS A 361 0.89 -34.58 -10.14
CA CYS A 361 1.49 -33.82 -11.25
C CYS A 361 0.74 -34.04 -12.55
N THR A 362 -0.58 -33.90 -12.54
CA THR A 362 -1.48 -34.29 -13.65
C THR A 362 -1.68 -33.21 -14.69
N ARG A 363 -1.42 -31.91 -14.34
CA ARG A 363 -1.56 -30.75 -15.22
C ARG A 363 -2.95 -30.60 -15.86
N PRO A 364 -4.04 -30.71 -15.11
CA PRO A 364 -5.38 -30.82 -15.68
C PRO A 364 -5.79 -29.56 -16.46
N TRP A 365 -5.47 -28.39 -15.96
CA TRP A 365 -5.95 -27.11 -16.51
C TRP A 365 -5.13 -26.66 -17.71
N SER A 366 -3.83 -26.82 -17.72
CA SER A 366 -2.98 -26.53 -18.89
C SER A 366 -3.26 -27.51 -20.04
N ASN A 367 -3.61 -28.78 -19.76
CA ASN A 367 -4.07 -29.73 -20.76
C ASN A 367 -5.38 -29.27 -21.39
N LEU A 368 -6.33 -28.73 -20.61
CA LEU A 368 -7.56 -28.17 -21.14
C LEU A 368 -7.28 -27.01 -22.10
N ARG A 369 -6.42 -26.07 -21.69
CA ARG A 369 -6.03 -24.93 -22.57
C ARG A 369 -5.38 -25.38 -23.86
N ARG A 370 -4.49 -26.37 -23.80
CA ARG A 370 -3.84 -26.96 -25.00
C ARG A 370 -4.85 -27.67 -25.92
N PHE A 371 -5.81 -28.38 -25.36
CA PHE A 371 -6.87 -29.04 -26.13
C PHE A 371 -7.76 -28.02 -26.87
N LEU A 372 -7.97 -26.84 -26.29
CA LEU A 372 -8.75 -25.75 -26.85
C LEU A 372 -7.91 -24.79 -27.71
N ASP A 373 -6.61 -25.08 -27.91
CA ASP A 373 -5.65 -24.27 -28.67
C ASP A 373 -5.55 -22.80 -28.17
N LEU A 374 -5.65 -22.59 -26.87
CA LEU A 374 -5.57 -21.28 -26.24
C LEU A 374 -4.12 -20.90 -25.94
N THR A 375 -3.46 -20.23 -26.89
CA THR A 375 -2.07 -19.79 -26.75
C THR A 375 -1.97 -18.38 -26.14
N ASN A 376 -2.98 -17.53 -26.33
CA ASN A 376 -2.99 -16.18 -25.78
C ASN A 376 -3.42 -16.18 -24.31
N PRO A 377 -2.55 -15.74 -23.35
CA PRO A 377 -2.87 -15.71 -21.93
C PRO A 377 -3.98 -14.69 -21.56
N ARG A 378 -4.32 -13.78 -22.46
CA ARG A 378 -5.45 -12.85 -22.26
C ARG A 378 -6.78 -13.38 -22.79
N VAL A 379 -6.79 -14.62 -23.26
CA VAL A 379 -7.99 -15.33 -23.65
C VAL A 379 -8.14 -16.56 -22.77
N ASN A 380 -9.23 -16.68 -22.06
CA ASN A 380 -9.47 -17.76 -21.13
C ASN A 380 -10.84 -18.43 -21.39
N VAL A 381 -10.99 -19.63 -20.78
CA VAL A 381 -12.22 -20.41 -20.81
C VAL A 381 -12.95 -20.20 -19.51
N ALA A 382 -14.24 -19.86 -19.61
CA ALA A 382 -15.17 -19.91 -18.49
C ALA A 382 -14.69 -19.30 -17.17
N GLN A 383 -14.81 -18.02 -17.09
CA GLN A 383 -14.69 -17.26 -15.85
C GLN A 383 -16.02 -17.22 -15.08
N SER A 384 -16.77 -18.31 -15.06
CA SER A 384 -18.05 -18.42 -14.35
C SER A 384 -17.97 -19.44 -13.22
N VAL A 385 -18.72 -19.20 -12.19
CA VAL A 385 -18.80 -20.01 -11.00
C VAL A 385 -20.21 -20.56 -10.86
N GLN A 386 -20.34 -21.86 -10.65
CA GLN A 386 -21.62 -22.43 -10.35
C GLN A 386 -21.84 -22.45 -8.83
N TYR A 387 -22.77 -21.66 -8.36
CA TYR A 387 -23.22 -21.71 -6.97
C TYR A 387 -24.23 -22.83 -6.77
N ALA A 388 -24.10 -23.53 -5.67
CA ALA A 388 -25.03 -24.57 -5.27
C ALA A 388 -26.48 -24.05 -5.17
N GLY A 389 -27.34 -24.55 -6.05
CA GLY A 389 -28.76 -24.24 -6.07
C GLY A 389 -29.17 -22.93 -6.75
N GLU A 390 -28.24 -22.07 -7.16
CA GLU A 390 -28.54 -20.75 -7.72
C GLU A 390 -28.21 -20.59 -9.21
N GLY A 391 -27.69 -21.62 -9.87
CA GLY A 391 -27.25 -21.56 -11.26
C GLY A 391 -25.83 -21.01 -11.42
N ILE A 392 -25.45 -20.73 -12.67
CA ILE A 392 -24.10 -20.21 -12.99
C ILE A 392 -24.05 -18.72 -12.65
N THR A 393 -23.23 -18.36 -11.67
CA THR A 393 -22.96 -16.98 -11.27
C THR A 393 -21.65 -16.49 -11.90
N GLN A 394 -21.68 -15.28 -12.43
CA GLN A 394 -20.48 -14.67 -12.99
C GLN A 394 -19.52 -14.24 -11.89
N GLN A 395 -18.22 -14.31 -12.19
CA GLN A 395 -17.20 -13.73 -11.31
C GLN A 395 -17.45 -12.24 -11.09
N PHE A 396 -17.15 -11.78 -9.90
CA PHE A 396 -17.20 -10.37 -9.56
C PHE A 396 -16.28 -10.07 -8.38
N MET A 397 -15.89 -8.82 -8.25
CA MET A 397 -15.36 -8.24 -7.02
C MET A 397 -15.99 -6.89 -6.79
N ARG A 398 -16.36 -6.60 -5.56
CA ARG A 398 -16.98 -5.34 -5.14
C ARG A 398 -16.39 -4.92 -3.81
N ARG A 399 -16.20 -3.63 -3.67
CA ARG A 399 -15.77 -3.02 -2.41
C ARG A 399 -16.49 -1.70 -2.23
N GLU A 400 -16.92 -1.43 -1.02
CA GLU A 400 -17.49 -0.15 -0.61
C GLU A 400 -16.96 0.22 0.76
N GLY A 401 -16.62 1.50 0.96
CA GLY A 401 -16.08 1.96 2.22
C GLY A 401 -16.38 3.42 2.50
N THR A 402 -16.60 3.73 3.77
CA THR A 402 -16.77 5.08 4.28
C THR A 402 -15.79 5.33 5.42
N GLY A 403 -15.28 6.54 5.51
CA GLY A 403 -14.41 6.96 6.59
C GLY A 403 -14.75 8.35 7.12
N VAL A 404 -14.58 8.52 8.42
CA VAL A 404 -14.62 9.84 9.06
C VAL A 404 -13.41 9.97 9.96
N MET A 405 -12.71 11.10 9.86
CA MET A 405 -11.55 11.43 10.67
C MET A 405 -11.65 12.84 11.23
N VAL A 406 -11.22 13.00 12.48
CA VAL A 406 -11.07 14.29 13.17
C VAL A 406 -9.64 14.41 13.67
N ASP A 407 -8.90 15.40 13.15
CA ASP A 407 -7.56 15.78 13.59
C ASP A 407 -7.63 17.09 14.33
N LEU A 408 -7.51 17.06 15.66
CA LEU A 408 -7.49 18.23 16.54
C LEU A 408 -6.06 18.48 17.01
N GLN A 409 -5.56 19.68 16.80
CA GLN A 409 -4.25 20.11 17.25
C GLN A 409 -4.35 21.39 18.08
N LYS A 410 -3.57 21.44 19.15
CA LYS A 410 -3.46 22.62 20.01
C LYS A 410 -2.01 22.88 20.40
N SER A 411 -1.54 24.09 20.14
CA SER A 411 -0.20 24.52 20.53
C SER A 411 -0.24 25.20 21.90
N PHE A 412 0.74 24.86 22.72
CA PHE A 412 1.02 25.46 24.03
C PHE A 412 2.43 26.04 23.99
N ASP A 413 2.79 26.79 25.04
CA ASP A 413 4.17 27.23 25.19
C ASP A 413 5.07 25.99 25.45
N GLY A 414 5.94 25.69 24.51
CA GLY A 414 6.92 24.61 24.62
C GLY A 414 6.48 23.23 24.16
N PHE A 415 5.21 22.95 23.85
CA PHE A 415 4.74 21.68 23.29
C PHE A 415 3.44 21.84 22.51
N ALA A 416 3.11 20.82 21.72
CA ALA A 416 1.83 20.72 21.03
C ALA A 416 1.11 19.43 21.45
N PHE A 417 -0.21 19.50 21.53
CA PHE A 417 -1.11 18.37 21.70
C PHE A 417 -1.78 18.06 20.37
N ASN A 418 -1.86 16.79 20.01
CA ASN A 418 -2.61 16.30 18.85
C ASN A 418 -3.53 15.14 19.27
N SER A 419 -4.78 15.20 18.81
CA SER A 419 -5.77 14.12 18.95
C SER A 419 -6.27 13.73 17.57
N LEU A 420 -5.99 12.51 17.16
CA LEU A 420 -6.41 11.94 15.89
C LEU A 420 -7.41 10.82 16.16
N THR A 421 -8.67 11.06 15.77
CA THR A 421 -9.79 10.13 15.93
C THR A 421 -10.26 9.67 14.55
N SER A 422 -10.50 8.39 14.35
CA SER A 422 -11.07 7.87 13.10
C SER A 422 -12.08 6.76 13.34
N TYR A 423 -13.11 6.74 12.51
CA TYR A 423 -14.02 5.63 12.34
C TYR A 423 -14.14 5.30 10.87
N ARG A 424 -14.06 3.99 10.55
CA ARG A 424 -14.21 3.47 9.18
C ARG A 424 -15.19 2.29 9.20
N ASP A 425 -15.98 2.18 8.14
CA ASP A 425 -16.91 1.09 7.88
C ASP A 425 -16.72 0.67 6.42
N GLY A 426 -16.41 -0.57 6.18
CA GLY A 426 -16.15 -1.11 4.85
C GLY A 426 -16.71 -2.50 4.68
N ASN A 427 -17.16 -2.80 3.47
CA ASN A 427 -17.54 -4.12 3.05
C ASN A 427 -16.86 -4.49 1.72
N GLY A 428 -16.59 -5.76 1.54
CA GLY A 428 -16.06 -6.33 0.32
C GLY A 428 -16.71 -7.66 0.03
N ALA A 429 -16.98 -7.94 -1.24
CA ALA A 429 -17.44 -9.23 -1.69
C ALA A 429 -16.72 -9.61 -2.98
N GLN A 430 -16.30 -10.86 -3.07
CA GLN A 430 -15.66 -11.40 -4.26
C GLN A 430 -16.07 -12.83 -4.51
N LEU A 431 -16.09 -13.19 -5.79
CA LEU A 431 -16.30 -14.55 -6.27
C LEU A 431 -15.44 -14.74 -7.51
N TYR A 432 -14.57 -15.70 -7.53
CA TYR A 432 -13.70 -16.00 -8.67
C TYR A 432 -13.30 -17.47 -8.71
N ASP A 433 -12.98 -17.98 -9.88
CA ASP A 433 -12.37 -19.30 -10.05
C ASP A 433 -10.84 -19.14 -10.06
N GLN A 434 -10.17 -19.75 -9.08
CA GLN A 434 -8.70 -19.64 -8.98
C GLN A 434 -7.96 -20.64 -9.86
N THR A 435 -8.65 -21.55 -10.56
CA THR A 435 -8.03 -22.52 -11.47
C THR A 435 -7.96 -22.02 -12.92
N GLY A 436 -8.82 -21.06 -13.29
CA GLY A 436 -8.93 -20.52 -14.63
C GLY A 436 -9.42 -21.51 -15.68
N SER A 437 -10.03 -22.61 -15.26
CA SER A 437 -10.53 -23.65 -16.19
C SER A 437 -12.04 -23.68 -16.30
N GLY A 438 -12.75 -23.15 -15.32
CA GLY A 438 -14.19 -23.04 -15.25
C GLY A 438 -14.99 -24.29 -15.62
N PRO A 439 -16.32 -24.23 -15.50
CA PRO A 439 -17.19 -25.38 -15.77
C PRO A 439 -17.51 -25.63 -17.27
N GLU A 440 -16.69 -25.17 -18.22
CA GLU A 440 -16.94 -25.44 -19.65
C GLU A 440 -17.14 -26.92 -19.92
N ALA A 441 -16.37 -27.78 -19.26
CA ALA A 441 -16.46 -29.22 -19.38
C ALA A 441 -17.81 -29.80 -18.94
N LEU A 442 -18.59 -29.06 -18.11
CA LEU A 442 -19.93 -29.51 -17.65
C LEU A 442 -20.94 -29.67 -18.80
N GLY A 443 -20.86 -28.86 -19.83
CA GLY A 443 -21.74 -28.88 -21.00
C GLY A 443 -21.25 -29.80 -22.13
N TRP A 444 -20.14 -30.48 -21.95
CA TRP A 444 -19.58 -31.30 -23.03
C TRP A 444 -20.39 -32.56 -23.31
N SER A 445 -20.59 -32.83 -24.63
CA SER A 445 -21.12 -34.11 -25.06
C SER A 445 -20.14 -35.28 -24.78
N VAL A 446 -20.64 -36.50 -24.75
CA VAL A 446 -19.79 -37.72 -24.61
C VAL A 446 -18.69 -37.74 -25.69
N ALA A 447 -19.00 -37.36 -26.91
CA ALA A 447 -18.03 -37.29 -28.01
C ALA A 447 -16.91 -36.27 -27.74
N ARG A 448 -17.23 -35.10 -27.16
CA ARG A 448 -16.26 -34.05 -26.80
C ARG A 448 -15.33 -34.53 -25.67
N TRP A 449 -15.86 -35.20 -24.67
CA TRP A 449 -15.08 -35.85 -23.61
C TRP A 449 -14.15 -36.94 -24.15
N GLN A 450 -14.60 -37.77 -25.09
CA GLN A 450 -13.77 -38.78 -25.74
C GLN A 450 -12.60 -38.13 -26.51
N GLN A 451 -12.85 -37.02 -27.21
CA GLN A 451 -11.80 -36.26 -27.89
C GLN A 451 -10.75 -35.70 -26.91
N TYR A 452 -11.19 -35.12 -25.78
CA TYR A 452 -10.31 -34.61 -24.74
C TYR A 452 -9.48 -35.74 -24.10
N THR A 453 -10.10 -36.86 -23.74
CA THR A 453 -9.39 -38.03 -23.15
C THR A 453 -8.36 -38.62 -24.11
N ALA A 454 -8.68 -38.68 -25.39
CA ALA A 454 -7.74 -39.13 -26.43
C ALA A 454 -6.56 -38.16 -26.57
N PHE A 455 -6.84 -36.84 -26.53
CA PHE A 455 -5.80 -35.81 -26.56
C PHE A 455 -4.87 -35.90 -25.35
N VAL A 456 -5.39 -36.04 -24.12
CA VAL A 456 -4.59 -36.18 -22.90
C VAL A 456 -3.75 -37.43 -22.96
N ALA A 457 -4.31 -38.56 -23.41
CA ALA A 457 -3.58 -39.83 -23.58
C ALA A 457 -2.45 -39.69 -24.60
N ALA A 458 -2.69 -39.02 -25.73
CA ALA A 458 -1.70 -38.83 -26.79
C ALA A 458 -0.56 -37.84 -26.41
N THR A 459 -0.85 -36.89 -25.53
CA THR A 459 0.12 -35.87 -25.10
C THR A 459 0.78 -36.17 -23.76
N ARG A 460 0.47 -37.32 -23.16
CA ARG A 460 1.00 -37.75 -21.87
C ARG A 460 2.52 -38.05 -21.99
N PRO A 461 3.33 -37.61 -21.03
CA PRO A 461 4.74 -37.97 -20.96
C PRO A 461 4.92 -39.50 -20.83
N ALA A 462 5.96 -40.03 -21.46
CA ALA A 462 6.26 -41.46 -21.43
C ALA A 462 6.45 -41.96 -20.00
N GLY A 463 5.91 -43.17 -19.71
CA GLY A 463 6.04 -43.84 -18.41
C GLY A 463 5.06 -43.38 -17.32
N ARG A 464 4.08 -42.54 -17.64
CA ARG A 464 3.01 -42.13 -16.71
C ARG A 464 1.74 -42.96 -16.93
N THR A 465 1.06 -43.27 -15.82
CA THR A 465 -0.19 -44.04 -15.80
C THR A 465 -1.40 -43.20 -15.35
N ASP A 466 -1.15 -42.03 -14.77
CA ASP A 466 -2.18 -41.12 -14.35
C ASP A 466 -2.99 -40.60 -15.54
N ASN A 467 -4.29 -40.59 -15.40
CA ASN A 467 -5.22 -40.39 -16.52
C ASN A 467 -5.32 -38.95 -16.98
N GLY A 468 -4.81 -37.95 -16.20
CA GLY A 468 -4.88 -36.50 -16.53
C GLY A 468 -6.31 -36.01 -16.79
N LEU A 469 -7.31 -36.82 -16.41
CA LEU A 469 -8.73 -36.64 -16.72
C LEU A 469 -9.47 -35.93 -15.58
N PHE A 470 -8.78 -35.67 -14.49
CA PHE A 470 -9.37 -35.00 -13.36
C PHE A 470 -9.35 -33.50 -13.63
N LEU A 471 -10.44 -32.96 -14.10
CA LEU A 471 -10.67 -31.51 -14.15
C LEU A 471 -11.34 -31.12 -12.84
N PHE A 472 -10.84 -30.06 -12.27
CA PHE A 472 -11.25 -29.56 -10.99
C PHE A 472 -11.35 -28.04 -11.06
N ALA A 473 -12.49 -27.50 -10.73
CA ALA A 473 -12.71 -26.07 -10.60
C ALA A 473 -12.76 -25.72 -9.11
N GLU A 474 -12.18 -24.63 -8.74
CA GLU A 474 -12.06 -24.18 -7.35
C GLU A 474 -12.53 -22.72 -7.21
N PRO A 475 -13.85 -22.51 -7.28
CA PRO A 475 -14.42 -21.22 -6.98
C PRO A 475 -14.22 -20.83 -5.53
N VAL A 476 -13.76 -19.60 -5.33
CA VAL A 476 -13.60 -18.97 -4.02
C VAL A 476 -14.52 -17.77 -3.93
N GLY A 477 -15.35 -17.76 -2.92
CA GLY A 477 -16.20 -16.64 -2.55
C GLY A 477 -15.80 -16.08 -1.19
N GLU A 478 -15.85 -14.77 -1.06
CA GLU A 478 -15.58 -14.07 0.19
C GLU A 478 -16.54 -12.90 0.36
N ASP A 479 -17.13 -12.79 1.55
CA ASP A 479 -17.85 -11.61 2.01
C ASP A 479 -17.23 -11.11 3.30
N ALA A 480 -16.84 -9.84 3.36
CA ALA A 480 -16.21 -9.25 4.53
C ALA A 480 -16.86 -7.91 4.91
N ASP A 481 -17.20 -7.80 6.20
CA ASP A 481 -17.62 -6.55 6.83
C ASP A 481 -16.59 -6.15 7.89
N ILE A 482 -16.13 -4.91 7.84
CA ILE A 482 -15.07 -4.40 8.72
C ILE A 482 -15.50 -3.06 9.29
N LYS A 483 -15.45 -2.94 10.63
CA LYS A 483 -15.63 -1.67 11.34
C LYS A 483 -14.40 -1.41 12.18
N GLN A 484 -13.79 -0.27 11.97
CA GLN A 484 -12.57 0.15 12.66
C GLN A 484 -12.79 1.48 13.37
N PHE A 485 -12.45 1.52 14.65
CA PHE A 485 -12.30 2.74 15.43
C PHE A 485 -10.86 2.89 15.88
N SER A 486 -10.29 4.09 15.77
CA SER A 486 -8.97 4.38 16.31
C SER A 486 -8.87 5.77 16.94
N GLN A 487 -8.02 5.87 17.97
CA GLN A 487 -7.69 7.10 18.69
C GLN A 487 -6.21 7.16 18.96
N GLU A 488 -5.55 8.25 18.55
CA GLU A 488 -4.18 8.57 18.96
C GLU A 488 -4.18 9.91 19.71
N LEU A 489 -3.59 9.93 20.88
CA LEU A 489 -3.32 11.15 21.67
C LEU A 489 -1.81 11.33 21.72
N ARG A 490 -1.32 12.52 21.36
CA ARG A 490 0.11 12.77 21.24
C ARG A 490 0.49 14.13 21.80
N LEU A 491 1.58 14.16 22.53
CA LEU A 491 2.28 15.37 22.97
C LEU A 491 3.65 15.44 22.28
N THR A 492 3.98 16.57 21.74
CA THR A 492 5.23 16.79 20.99
C THR A 492 5.87 18.10 21.45
N SER A 493 7.14 18.05 21.85
CA SER A 493 7.88 19.27 22.20
C SER A 493 7.99 20.20 20.98
N SER A 494 7.94 21.51 21.21
CA SER A 494 8.30 22.48 20.17
C SER A 494 9.78 22.36 19.79
N THR A 495 10.07 22.42 18.47
CA THR A 495 11.39 22.09 17.90
C THR A 495 12.37 23.25 17.88
N SER A 496 11.98 24.45 18.26
CA SER A 496 12.81 25.65 18.20
C SER A 496 13.96 25.58 19.19
N ASN A 497 15.17 25.39 18.67
CA ASN A 497 16.46 25.64 19.33
C ASN A 497 16.74 24.92 20.66
N ARG A 498 16.04 23.83 20.98
CA ARG A 498 16.24 23.08 22.24
C ARG A 498 17.31 22.00 22.07
N LYS A 499 18.09 21.78 23.15
CA LYS A 499 19.02 20.62 23.23
C LYS A 499 18.29 19.28 23.26
N VAL A 500 17.03 19.28 23.70
CA VAL A 500 16.22 18.08 23.89
C VAL A 500 14.87 18.26 23.19
N ASP A 501 14.51 17.33 22.34
CA ASP A 501 13.18 17.20 21.79
C ASP A 501 12.57 15.86 22.19
N TRP A 502 11.24 15.81 22.33
CA TRP A 502 10.56 14.59 22.76
C TRP A 502 9.17 14.48 22.14
N ILE A 503 8.69 13.26 22.04
CA ILE A 503 7.33 12.91 21.67
C ILE A 503 6.85 11.79 22.61
N ALA A 504 5.60 11.87 23.06
CA ALA A 504 4.94 10.84 23.86
C ALA A 504 3.50 10.69 23.40
N GLY A 505 2.97 9.47 23.43
CA GLY A 505 1.60 9.25 22.96
C GLY A 505 0.97 7.97 23.48
N LEU A 506 -0.35 7.95 23.36
CA LEU A 506 -1.22 6.80 23.63
C LEU A 506 -1.99 6.47 22.36
N TYR A 507 -2.17 5.19 22.11
CA TYR A 507 -2.92 4.69 20.94
C TYR A 507 -3.90 3.62 21.36
N LEU A 508 -5.09 3.68 20.76
CA LEU A 508 -6.14 2.69 20.91
C LEU A 508 -6.73 2.41 19.54
N LYS A 509 -6.95 1.13 19.23
CA LYS A 509 -7.71 0.69 18.04
C LYS A 509 -8.63 -0.46 18.44
N SER A 510 -9.82 -0.49 17.86
CA SER A 510 -10.79 -1.57 18.00
C SER A 510 -11.41 -1.88 16.64
N ASP A 511 -11.28 -3.13 16.18
CA ASP A 511 -11.92 -3.61 14.96
C ASP A 511 -12.99 -4.64 15.30
N GLU A 512 -14.14 -4.56 14.62
CA GLU A 512 -15.15 -5.60 14.54
C GLU A 512 -15.15 -6.12 13.10
N ILE A 513 -14.91 -7.42 12.92
CA ILE A 513 -14.75 -8.02 11.59
C ILE A 513 -15.67 -9.22 11.51
N ARG A 514 -16.40 -9.32 10.41
CA ARG A 514 -17.06 -10.54 9.99
C ARG A 514 -16.57 -10.90 8.61
N LYS A 515 -16.16 -12.14 8.43
CA LYS A 515 -15.76 -12.69 7.15
C LYS A 515 -16.43 -14.02 6.93
N VAL A 516 -16.99 -14.20 5.75
CA VAL A 516 -17.56 -15.47 5.29
C VAL A 516 -16.79 -15.92 4.09
N ASP A 517 -16.13 -17.07 4.21
CA ASP A 517 -15.41 -17.72 3.13
C ASP A 517 -16.23 -18.88 2.59
N HIS A 518 -16.30 -18.95 1.26
CA HIS A 518 -16.90 -20.05 0.53
C HIS A 518 -15.85 -20.69 -0.36
N PHE A 519 -15.66 -21.98 -0.21
CA PHE A 519 -14.76 -22.77 -1.02
C PHE A 519 -15.56 -23.87 -1.68
N ILE A 520 -15.65 -23.84 -2.99
CA ILE A 520 -16.43 -24.78 -3.77
C ILE A 520 -15.48 -25.66 -4.55
N GLY A 521 -15.51 -26.97 -4.33
CA GLY A 521 -14.77 -27.94 -5.10
C GLY A 521 -15.70 -28.61 -6.12
N GLU A 522 -15.44 -28.41 -7.39
CA GLU A 522 -16.11 -29.11 -8.48
C GLU A 522 -15.15 -30.07 -9.16
N SER A 523 -15.43 -31.37 -9.08
CA SER A 523 -14.56 -32.43 -9.59
C SER A 523 -15.25 -33.18 -10.72
N PHE A 524 -14.59 -33.24 -11.87
CA PHE A 524 -15.09 -33.96 -13.06
C PHE A 524 -14.33 -35.29 -13.23
N LEU A 525 -14.89 -36.36 -12.72
CA LEU A 525 -14.33 -37.71 -12.83
C LEU A 525 -14.77 -38.41 -14.13
N GLY A 526 -14.01 -38.18 -15.20
CA GLY A 526 -14.01 -39.10 -16.35
C GLY A 526 -15.26 -39.16 -17.24
N GLY A 527 -16.12 -38.14 -17.26
CA GLY A 527 -17.26 -38.08 -18.16
C GLY A 527 -18.43 -37.21 -17.70
N PRO A 528 -19.43 -37.00 -18.55
CA PRO A 528 -20.54 -36.07 -18.28
C PRO A 528 -21.46 -36.50 -17.13
N LEU A 529 -21.22 -37.64 -16.48
CA LEU A 529 -22.12 -38.25 -15.52
C LEU A 529 -21.59 -38.26 -14.07
N ALA A 530 -20.36 -37.83 -13.83
CA ALA A 530 -19.74 -37.87 -12.50
C ALA A 530 -19.19 -36.51 -12.08
N THR A 531 -20.09 -35.61 -11.75
CA THR A 531 -19.71 -34.32 -11.14
C THR A 531 -19.90 -34.44 -9.62
N LEU A 532 -18.81 -34.23 -8.87
CA LEU A 532 -18.86 -34.10 -7.42
C LEU A 532 -18.74 -32.61 -7.09
N THR A 533 -19.78 -32.06 -6.48
CA THR A 533 -19.77 -30.66 -6.01
C THR A 533 -19.88 -30.65 -4.50
N GLY A 534 -18.92 -30.01 -3.85
CA GLY A 534 -18.97 -29.78 -2.41
C GLY A 534 -18.65 -28.34 -2.10
N GLU A 535 -19.31 -27.79 -1.10
CA GLU A 535 -19.02 -26.45 -0.58
C GLU A 535 -18.57 -26.59 0.86
N THR A 536 -17.49 -25.87 1.21
CA THR A 536 -17.11 -25.62 2.60
C THR A 536 -17.25 -24.13 2.86
N LYS A 537 -17.93 -23.82 3.96
CA LYS A 537 -18.20 -22.44 4.38
C LYS A 537 -17.62 -22.19 5.75
N TRP A 538 -16.96 -21.07 5.93
CA TRP A 538 -16.53 -20.57 7.22
C TRP A 538 -17.15 -19.20 7.51
N ASP A 539 -17.83 -19.04 8.64
CA ASP A 539 -18.32 -17.75 9.16
C ASP A 539 -17.44 -17.36 10.35
N ASN A 540 -16.56 -16.42 10.14
CA ASN A 540 -15.62 -15.89 11.09
C ASN A 540 -16.10 -14.54 11.62
N LYS A 541 -16.11 -14.39 12.96
CA LYS A 541 -16.34 -13.11 13.63
C LYS A 541 -15.18 -12.84 14.57
N GLY A 542 -14.56 -11.68 14.45
CA GLY A 542 -13.41 -11.28 15.23
C GLY A 542 -13.51 -9.88 15.80
N ASP A 543 -13.18 -9.74 17.08
CA ASP A 543 -12.92 -8.47 17.74
C ASP A 543 -11.42 -8.35 17.97
N ILE A 544 -10.79 -7.25 17.52
CA ILE A 544 -9.37 -6.98 17.69
C ILE A 544 -9.22 -5.65 18.44
N ASP A 545 -8.70 -5.72 19.67
CA ASP A 545 -8.38 -4.53 20.45
C ASP A 545 -6.85 -4.35 20.55
N ASN A 546 -6.34 -3.16 20.21
CA ASN A 546 -4.95 -2.81 20.29
C ASN A 546 -4.74 -1.57 21.18
N TYR A 547 -3.85 -1.65 22.14
CA TYR A 547 -3.50 -0.59 23.08
C TYR A 547 -1.99 -0.38 23.08
N ALA A 548 -1.54 0.88 23.03
CA ALA A 548 -0.12 1.14 23.12
C ALA A 548 0.19 2.48 23.81
N ALA A 549 1.35 2.49 24.48
CA ALA A 549 2.01 3.72 24.93
C ALA A 549 3.39 3.80 24.28
N PHE A 550 3.77 4.99 23.81
CA PHE A 550 5.04 5.20 23.14
C PHE A 550 5.67 6.53 23.48
N GLY A 551 6.99 6.59 23.33
CA GLY A 551 7.75 7.82 23.48
C GLY A 551 9.10 7.75 22.78
N GLN A 552 9.61 8.90 22.40
CA GLN A 552 10.95 9.09 21.85
C GLN A 552 11.55 10.38 22.39
N LEU A 553 12.83 10.30 22.73
CA LEU A 553 13.65 11.41 23.22
C LEU A 553 14.80 11.64 22.24
N GLY A 554 14.97 12.84 21.77
CA GLY A 554 16.09 13.27 20.94
C GLY A 554 16.98 14.26 21.69
N ILE A 555 18.27 13.99 21.72
CA ILE A 555 19.26 14.79 22.46
C ILE A 555 20.35 15.26 21.48
N LYS A 556 20.50 16.57 21.30
CA LYS A 556 21.64 17.15 20.58
C LYS A 556 22.88 17.03 21.48
N VAL A 557 23.73 16.06 21.17
CA VAL A 557 25.01 15.85 21.86
C VAL A 557 25.98 16.99 21.53
N THR A 558 25.96 17.39 20.24
CA THR A 558 26.63 18.61 19.73
C THR A 558 25.67 19.30 18.75
N ASP A 559 26.06 20.45 18.22
CA ASP A 559 25.28 21.13 17.17
C ASP A 559 25.10 20.31 15.88
N ARG A 560 25.94 19.29 15.68
CA ARG A 560 25.95 18.43 14.48
C ARG A 560 25.54 16.98 14.76
N LEU A 561 25.60 16.55 16.01
CA LEU A 561 25.35 15.15 16.40
C LEU A 561 24.13 15.08 17.31
N LYS A 562 23.15 14.27 16.91
CA LYS A 562 21.93 14.02 17.68
C LYS A 562 21.78 12.52 17.93
N LEU A 563 21.45 12.16 19.16
CA LEU A 563 21.04 10.81 19.56
C LEU A 563 19.53 10.82 19.84
N SER A 564 18.79 9.92 19.21
CA SER A 564 17.37 9.71 19.46
C SER A 564 17.14 8.29 19.98
N VAL A 565 16.41 8.15 21.10
CA VAL A 565 16.06 6.85 21.69
C VAL A 565 14.55 6.81 21.89
N GLY A 566 13.92 5.73 21.48
CA GLY A 566 12.49 5.56 21.58
C GLY A 566 12.09 4.15 22.00
N MET A 567 10.89 4.04 22.55
CA MET A 567 10.26 2.77 22.91
C MET A 567 8.74 2.86 22.75
N ARG A 568 8.13 1.77 22.31
CA ARG A 568 6.69 1.55 22.37
C ARG A 568 6.41 0.21 23.03
N TYR A 569 5.40 0.18 23.88
CA TYR A 569 4.83 -1.04 24.43
C TYR A 569 3.42 -1.19 23.88
N THR A 570 3.15 -2.32 23.23
CA THR A 570 1.88 -2.61 22.55
C THR A 570 1.28 -3.89 23.09
N THR A 571 -0.02 -3.87 23.41
CA THR A 571 -0.82 -5.05 23.72
C THR A 571 -1.87 -5.24 22.63
N ASP A 572 -1.93 -6.42 22.06
CA ASP A 572 -2.86 -6.84 21.01
C ASP A 572 -3.72 -7.98 21.55
N LYS A 573 -5.03 -7.81 21.56
CA LYS A 573 -6.00 -8.80 22.01
C LYS A 573 -6.93 -9.15 20.89
N LYS A 574 -6.95 -10.43 20.51
CA LYS A 574 -7.82 -10.97 19.47
C LYS A 574 -8.71 -12.05 20.06
N LYS A 575 -10.01 -11.94 19.80
CA LYS A 575 -11.01 -12.92 20.21
C LYS A 575 -12.11 -12.99 19.16
N GLY A 576 -12.75 -14.13 19.07
CA GLY A 576 -13.83 -14.28 18.10
C GLY A 576 -14.47 -15.66 18.14
N THR A 577 -15.23 -15.93 17.09
CA THR A 577 -15.86 -17.22 16.85
C THR A 577 -15.68 -17.61 15.39
N VAL A 578 -15.48 -18.87 15.14
CA VAL A 578 -15.50 -19.44 13.79
C VAL A 578 -16.46 -20.63 13.74
N SER A 579 -17.26 -20.65 12.68
CA SER A 579 -18.13 -21.78 12.34
C SER A 579 -17.71 -22.31 10.99
N GLY A 580 -17.30 -23.57 10.93
CA GLY A 580 -17.03 -24.29 9.69
C GLY A 580 -18.16 -25.29 9.40
N LEU A 581 -18.64 -25.33 8.16
CA LEU A 581 -19.68 -26.24 7.71
C LEU A 581 -19.33 -26.77 6.31
N ALA A 582 -19.34 -28.09 6.15
CA ALA A 582 -19.27 -28.73 4.85
C ALA A 582 -20.68 -29.02 4.34
N ILE A 583 -21.04 -28.56 3.16
CA ILE A 583 -22.34 -28.67 2.55
C ILE A 583 -22.21 -29.50 1.27
N ALA A 584 -23.00 -30.58 1.14
CA ALA A 584 -23.14 -31.26 -0.13
C ALA A 584 -24.22 -30.55 -0.98
N THR A 585 -23.92 -30.31 -2.25
CA THR A 585 -24.81 -29.58 -3.14
C THR A 585 -25.39 -30.51 -4.22
N GLY A 586 -26.71 -30.65 -4.18
CA GLY A 586 -27.52 -31.30 -5.22
C GLY A 586 -27.47 -32.85 -5.26
N ASP A 587 -28.30 -33.46 -6.15
CA ASP A 587 -28.44 -34.90 -6.34
C ASP A 587 -27.17 -35.59 -6.93
N ARG A 588 -26.09 -34.85 -7.17
CA ARG A 588 -24.89 -35.34 -7.79
C ARG A 588 -23.79 -35.74 -6.80
N PHE A 589 -23.91 -35.39 -5.52
CA PHE A 589 -23.01 -35.84 -4.47
C PHE A 589 -23.57 -37.03 -3.74
N ASN A 590 -22.97 -38.22 -3.92
CA ASN A 590 -23.29 -39.40 -3.15
C ASN A 590 -22.31 -39.54 -1.96
N PRO A 591 -22.69 -39.17 -0.74
CA PRO A 591 -21.81 -39.26 0.43
C PRO A 591 -21.41 -40.71 0.79
N ASN A 592 -22.07 -41.72 0.20
CA ASN A 592 -21.80 -43.13 0.46
C ASN A 592 -20.85 -43.75 -0.59
N ASP A 593 -20.49 -43.03 -1.66
CA ASP A 593 -19.52 -43.49 -2.64
C ASP A 593 -18.11 -43.13 -2.19
N THR A 594 -17.63 -43.83 -1.16
CA THR A 594 -16.34 -43.64 -0.55
C THR A 594 -15.18 -44.19 -1.37
N ALA A 595 -15.41 -44.93 -2.44
CA ALA A 595 -14.37 -45.58 -3.24
C ALA A 595 -13.70 -44.63 -4.25
N ALA A 596 -14.38 -43.57 -4.68
CA ALA A 596 -13.88 -42.60 -5.64
C ALA A 596 -13.25 -41.36 -4.95
N LEU A 597 -13.36 -41.23 -3.65
CA LEU A 597 -13.03 -40.07 -2.89
C LEU A 597 -11.69 -40.27 -2.15
N THR A 598 -10.60 -40.15 -2.84
CA THR A 598 -9.28 -39.89 -2.29
C THR A 598 -9.27 -38.62 -1.41
N PRO A 599 -8.26 -38.30 -0.65
CA PRO A 599 -8.24 -37.39 0.53
C PRO A 599 -8.96 -36.05 0.43
N LEU A 600 -9.17 -35.48 -0.77
CA LEU A 600 -9.98 -34.25 -0.94
C LEU A 600 -11.40 -34.39 -0.44
N ALA A 601 -12.00 -35.54 -0.62
CA ALA A 601 -13.40 -35.79 -0.26
C ALA A 601 -13.63 -36.09 1.22
N ALA A 602 -12.60 -36.43 1.95
CA ALA A 602 -12.72 -36.57 3.41
C ALA A 602 -13.00 -35.24 4.12
N SER A 603 -12.62 -34.13 3.52
CA SER A 603 -12.93 -32.77 4.00
C SER A 603 -14.33 -32.29 3.64
N PHE A 604 -14.98 -32.88 2.63
CA PHE A 604 -16.32 -32.52 2.15
C PHE A 604 -17.42 -33.51 2.64
N ARG A 605 -17.38 -33.94 3.87
CA ARG A 605 -18.49 -34.74 4.42
C ARG A 605 -19.68 -33.83 4.73
N ALA A 606 -20.75 -33.99 3.96
CA ALA A 606 -21.99 -33.28 4.16
C ALA A 606 -22.48 -33.41 5.62
N GLY A 607 -22.92 -32.30 6.20
CA GLY A 607 -23.52 -32.25 7.54
C GLY A 607 -22.51 -32.28 8.69
N THR A 608 -21.20 -32.26 8.43
CA THR A 608 -20.19 -32.08 9.48
C THR A 608 -19.90 -30.59 9.64
N GLY A 609 -20.13 -30.07 10.82
CA GLY A 609 -19.86 -28.67 11.14
C GLY A 609 -19.36 -28.54 12.57
N TYR A 610 -18.69 -27.43 12.83
CA TYR A 610 -18.29 -27.05 14.19
C TYR A 610 -18.49 -25.54 14.38
N THR A 611 -18.65 -25.13 15.61
CA THR A 611 -18.61 -23.73 16.04
C THR A 611 -17.78 -23.67 17.30
N THR A 612 -16.78 -22.77 17.30
CA THR A 612 -15.92 -22.62 18.46
C THR A 612 -15.49 -21.15 18.63
N GLY A 613 -15.11 -20.79 19.86
CA GLY A 613 -14.53 -19.48 20.17
C GLY A 613 -13.02 -19.58 20.30
N TYR A 614 -12.35 -18.49 19.96
CA TYR A 614 -10.91 -18.30 20.18
C TYR A 614 -10.63 -16.99 20.93
N SER A 615 -9.53 -16.95 21.69
CA SER A 615 -9.09 -15.72 22.37
C SER A 615 -7.63 -15.85 22.79
N LYS A 616 -6.80 -14.88 22.39
CA LYS A 616 -5.38 -14.77 22.80
C LYS A 616 -4.97 -13.31 22.91
N SER A 617 -3.98 -13.02 23.73
CA SER A 617 -3.41 -11.69 23.88
C SER A 617 -1.90 -11.77 23.86
N TRP A 618 -1.29 -10.84 23.13
CA TRP A 618 0.17 -10.71 23.01
C TRP A 618 0.59 -9.31 23.40
N SER A 619 1.78 -9.19 23.99
CA SER A 619 2.41 -7.89 24.29
C SER A 619 3.85 -7.88 23.83
N LYS A 620 4.28 -6.79 23.21
CA LYS A 620 5.64 -6.61 22.71
C LYS A 620 6.14 -5.19 23.00
N ALA A 621 7.43 -5.09 23.32
CA ALA A 621 8.16 -3.84 23.36
C ALA A 621 9.00 -3.68 22.10
N THR A 622 8.97 -2.51 21.47
CA THR A 622 9.76 -2.19 20.28
C THR A 622 10.68 -1.01 20.56
N PRO A 623 11.95 -1.26 20.92
CA PRO A 623 12.96 -0.21 21.09
C PRO A 623 13.50 0.28 19.74
N GLN A 624 14.02 1.52 19.74
CA GLN A 624 14.76 2.13 18.64
C GLN A 624 15.82 3.07 19.17
N ALA A 625 16.98 3.07 18.52
CA ALA A 625 18.03 4.08 18.75
C ALA A 625 18.55 4.56 17.40
N THR A 626 18.68 5.87 17.25
CA THR A 626 19.17 6.51 16.03
C THR A 626 20.21 7.56 16.38
N LEU A 627 21.34 7.50 15.70
CA LEU A 627 22.38 8.51 15.72
C LEU A 627 22.39 9.23 14.39
N ASP A 628 22.20 10.53 14.38
CA ASP A 628 22.28 11.34 13.18
C ASP A 628 23.35 12.41 13.26
N TYR A 629 24.04 12.66 12.14
CA TYR A 629 25.14 13.61 12.04
C TYR A 629 24.96 14.53 10.84
N THR A 630 24.78 15.81 11.11
CA THR A 630 24.72 16.87 10.09
C THR A 630 26.12 17.40 9.85
N HIS A 631 26.79 16.91 8.80
CA HIS A 631 28.14 17.39 8.44
C HIS A 631 28.09 18.83 7.91
N SER A 632 27.14 19.11 7.01
CA SER A 632 26.86 20.42 6.44
C SER A 632 25.38 20.52 6.04
N SER A 633 24.94 21.65 5.48
CA SER A 633 23.59 21.78 4.89
C SER A 633 23.33 20.79 3.76
N ASP A 634 24.38 20.26 3.15
CA ASP A 634 24.35 19.45 1.95
C ASP A 634 24.73 17.98 2.16
N LEU A 635 25.11 17.61 3.38
CA LEU A 635 25.48 16.23 3.74
C LEU A 635 24.97 15.86 5.13
N PHE A 636 24.08 14.91 5.18
CA PHE A 636 23.46 14.32 6.36
C PHE A 636 23.74 12.81 6.40
N MET A 637 24.12 12.28 7.53
CA MET A 637 24.40 10.85 7.75
C MET A 637 23.61 10.34 8.95
N TYR A 638 23.29 9.06 8.96
CA TYR A 638 22.61 8.43 10.10
C TYR A 638 22.97 6.96 10.25
N ALA A 639 22.77 6.45 11.46
CA ALA A 639 22.75 5.03 11.79
C ALA A 639 21.60 4.75 12.74
N THR A 640 20.88 3.65 12.54
CA THR A 640 19.74 3.27 13.37
C THR A 640 19.72 1.79 13.67
N VAL A 641 19.26 1.45 14.88
CA VAL A 641 18.84 0.10 15.26
C VAL A 641 17.38 0.20 15.66
N ALA A 642 16.50 -0.55 14.99
CA ALA A 642 15.07 -0.48 15.22
C ALA A 642 14.45 -1.87 15.23
N THR A 643 13.49 -2.09 16.12
CA THR A 643 12.72 -3.33 16.21
C THR A 643 11.29 -3.10 15.75
N GLY A 644 10.76 -4.03 14.95
CA GLY A 644 9.37 -4.12 14.57
C GLY A 644 8.79 -5.47 14.88
N PHE A 645 7.46 -5.57 14.95
CA PHE A 645 6.77 -6.84 15.06
C PHE A 645 5.43 -6.82 14.31
N LYS A 646 5.01 -8.00 13.85
CA LYS A 646 3.65 -8.26 13.34
C LYS A 646 2.90 -9.06 14.38
N GLY A 647 1.61 -8.76 14.59
CA GLY A 647 0.78 -9.44 15.58
C GLY A 647 0.58 -10.92 15.27
N GLY A 648 0.37 -11.73 16.32
CA GLY A 648 -0.12 -13.09 16.16
C GLY A 648 -1.57 -13.13 15.70
N GLY A 649 -2.09 -14.29 15.37
CA GLY A 649 -3.46 -14.43 14.88
C GLY A 649 -4.01 -15.85 14.96
N PHE A 650 -5.10 -16.08 14.24
CA PHE A 650 -5.76 -17.37 14.07
C PHE A 650 -6.06 -17.58 12.59
N ASP A 651 -6.06 -18.82 12.13
CA ASP A 651 -6.42 -19.14 10.75
C ASP A 651 -7.92 -18.90 10.50
N ASP A 652 -8.27 -18.55 9.28
CA ASP A 652 -9.64 -18.25 8.83
C ASP A 652 -10.41 -19.50 8.39
N THR A 653 -9.72 -20.50 7.88
CA THR A 653 -10.30 -21.73 7.32
C THR A 653 -9.84 -23.01 8.06
N PRO A 654 -9.92 -23.06 9.41
CA PRO A 654 -9.49 -24.20 10.17
C PRO A 654 -10.40 -25.41 9.91
N THR A 655 -9.82 -26.61 9.87
CA THR A 655 -10.53 -27.83 9.52
C THR A 655 -11.40 -28.38 10.65
N ASN A 656 -11.17 -27.92 11.87
CA ASN A 656 -11.93 -28.38 13.07
C ASN A 656 -11.79 -27.37 14.23
N ALA A 657 -12.56 -27.59 15.29
CA ALA A 657 -12.59 -26.70 16.45
C ALA A 657 -11.24 -26.58 17.18
N VAL A 658 -10.40 -27.60 17.17
CA VAL A 658 -9.09 -27.58 17.83
C VAL A 658 -8.12 -26.70 17.03
N ALA A 659 -8.05 -26.88 15.72
CA ALA A 659 -7.23 -26.06 14.83
C ALA A 659 -7.66 -24.56 14.91
N ALA A 660 -8.97 -24.30 14.99
CA ALA A 660 -9.51 -22.95 15.13
C ALA A 660 -9.07 -22.21 16.40
N GLN A 661 -8.76 -22.95 17.46
CA GLN A 661 -8.28 -22.38 18.74
C GLN A 661 -6.76 -22.22 18.80
N GLN A 662 -6.03 -22.87 17.88
CA GLN A 662 -4.59 -22.83 17.79
C GLN A 662 -4.16 -21.52 17.08
N GLY A 663 -3.82 -20.52 17.88
CA GLY A 663 -3.30 -19.25 17.33
C GLY A 663 -1.78 -19.30 17.14
N TYR A 664 -1.29 -18.64 16.10
CA TYR A 664 0.13 -18.38 15.85
C TYR A 664 0.63 -17.14 16.60
N ASP A 665 1.93 -17.08 16.89
CA ASP A 665 2.55 -16.03 17.71
C ASP A 665 3.08 -14.86 16.84
N PRO A 666 3.40 -13.70 17.45
CA PRO A 666 3.98 -12.57 16.73
C PRO A 666 5.37 -12.88 16.18
N GLU A 667 5.63 -12.47 14.94
CA GLU A 667 6.98 -12.42 14.36
C GLU A 667 7.69 -11.10 14.73
N THR A 668 9.01 -11.11 14.75
CA THR A 668 9.81 -9.96 15.17
C THR A 668 11.01 -9.76 14.23
N VAL A 669 11.32 -8.49 13.93
CA VAL A 669 12.52 -8.13 13.17
C VAL A 669 13.34 -7.10 13.91
N THR A 670 14.67 -7.25 13.84
CA THR A 670 15.63 -6.22 14.27
C THR A 670 16.42 -5.76 13.04
N ASN A 671 16.35 -4.46 12.75
CA ASN A 671 17.03 -3.84 11.61
C ASN A 671 18.22 -2.99 12.09
N TYR A 672 19.36 -3.18 11.44
CA TYR A 672 20.55 -2.35 11.56
C TYR A 672 20.73 -1.64 10.23
N GLU A 673 20.71 -0.31 10.23
CA GLU A 673 20.76 0.49 9.04
C GLU A 673 21.72 1.66 9.19
N ALA A 674 22.46 1.96 8.12
CA ALA A 674 23.23 3.19 8.02
C ALA A 674 23.04 3.81 6.64
N GLY A 675 23.03 5.14 6.57
CA GLY A 675 22.83 5.83 5.30
C GLY A 675 23.33 7.26 5.31
N PHE A 676 23.40 7.83 4.11
CA PHE A 676 23.66 9.25 3.93
C PHE A 676 22.74 9.86 2.88
N LYS A 677 22.50 11.14 3.01
CA LYS A 677 21.71 11.97 2.11
C LYS A 677 22.52 13.21 1.76
N SER A 678 22.69 13.45 0.46
CA SER A 678 23.50 14.57 0.00
C SER A 678 22.87 15.33 -1.15
N THR A 679 23.16 16.62 -1.18
CA THR A 679 22.90 17.51 -2.29
C THR A 679 24.22 18.17 -2.68
N MET A 680 24.61 18.11 -3.96
CA MET A 680 25.92 18.53 -4.43
C MET A 680 25.80 19.47 -5.62
N PHE A 681 26.92 20.18 -5.96
CA PHE A 681 27.04 21.03 -7.15
C PHE A 681 25.93 22.09 -7.21
N SER A 682 25.77 22.87 -6.14
CA SER A 682 24.71 23.90 -6.02
C SER A 682 23.31 23.31 -6.24
N ARG A 683 23.05 22.18 -5.60
CA ARG A 683 21.77 21.45 -5.67
C ARG A 683 21.38 20.99 -7.08
N LYS A 684 22.34 20.70 -7.95
CA LYS A 684 22.10 20.08 -9.26
C LYS A 684 22.10 18.55 -9.18
N VAL A 685 22.70 17.97 -8.15
CA VAL A 685 22.78 16.53 -7.91
C VAL A 685 22.27 16.23 -6.52
N ARG A 686 21.40 15.24 -6.42
CA ARG A 686 20.95 14.62 -5.15
C ARG A 686 21.33 13.14 -5.17
N LEU A 687 21.92 12.65 -4.07
CA LEU A 687 22.28 11.25 -3.90
C LEU A 687 21.96 10.83 -2.48
N ASN A 688 21.08 9.84 -2.35
CA ASN A 688 20.74 9.20 -1.09
C ASN A 688 21.09 7.73 -1.20
N LEU A 689 21.84 7.19 -0.21
CA LEU A 689 22.21 5.79 -0.14
C LEU A 689 21.95 5.26 1.27
N SER A 690 21.51 4.00 1.35
CA SER A 690 21.39 3.28 2.62
C SER A 690 21.79 1.81 2.44
N GLY A 691 22.40 1.25 3.49
CA GLY A 691 22.66 -0.17 3.63
C GLY A 691 21.97 -0.71 4.88
N PHE A 692 21.44 -1.91 4.82
CA PHE A 692 20.68 -2.52 5.91
C PHE A 692 20.99 -3.99 6.10
N PHE A 693 20.77 -4.45 7.33
CA PHE A 693 20.78 -5.84 7.75
C PHE A 693 19.61 -6.08 8.69
N MET A 694 18.75 -7.07 8.39
CA MET A 694 17.55 -7.40 9.16
C MET A 694 17.63 -8.86 9.62
N ASP A 695 17.56 -9.07 10.93
CA ASP A 695 17.44 -10.37 11.60
C ASP A 695 15.96 -10.62 11.90
N TYR A 696 15.39 -11.66 11.24
CA TYR A 696 13.96 -11.98 11.28
C TYR A 696 13.73 -13.28 12.06
N LYS A 697 12.92 -13.21 13.12
CA LYS A 697 12.63 -14.33 14.02
C LYS A 697 11.15 -14.64 14.07
N ASP A 698 10.83 -15.92 14.26
CA ASP A 698 9.48 -16.42 14.40
C ASP A 698 8.62 -16.03 13.17
N LEU A 699 9.22 -16.06 11.96
CA LEU A 699 8.57 -15.66 10.71
C LEU A 699 7.31 -16.50 10.50
N GLN A 700 6.19 -15.84 10.31
CA GLN A 700 4.90 -16.48 10.00
C GLN A 700 4.90 -16.91 8.55
N VAL A 701 4.76 -18.20 8.32
CA VAL A 701 4.70 -18.81 6.98
C VAL A 701 3.44 -19.64 6.86
N VAL A 702 2.84 -19.63 5.67
CA VAL A 702 1.72 -20.51 5.35
C VAL A 702 2.28 -21.83 4.85
N GLN A 703 1.84 -22.92 5.43
CA GLN A 703 2.24 -24.26 5.07
C GLN A 703 1.01 -25.10 4.74
N THR A 704 1.06 -25.83 3.65
CA THR A 704 0.04 -26.81 3.31
C THR A 704 0.22 -28.08 4.13
N ASN A 705 -0.77 -28.40 4.97
CA ASN A 705 -0.79 -29.64 5.71
C ASN A 705 -1.39 -30.75 4.83
N ALA A 706 -0.56 -31.74 4.47
CA ALA A 706 -0.96 -32.83 3.59
C ALA A 706 -2.07 -33.75 4.18
N ALA A 707 -2.23 -33.78 5.50
CA ALA A 707 -3.24 -34.62 6.15
C ALA A 707 -4.66 -34.05 6.01
N CYS A 708 -4.79 -32.72 5.91
CA CYS A 708 -6.08 -32.06 5.74
C CYS A 708 -6.21 -31.34 4.39
N LEU A 709 -5.17 -31.26 3.58
CA LEU A 709 -5.09 -30.41 2.39
C LEU A 709 -5.46 -28.95 2.68
N CYS A 710 -5.17 -28.49 3.89
CA CYS A 710 -5.48 -27.15 4.36
C CYS A 710 -4.20 -26.32 4.55
N ASN A 711 -4.33 -25.01 4.42
CA ASN A 711 -3.25 -24.08 4.66
C ASN A 711 -3.32 -23.61 6.12
N LEU A 712 -2.23 -23.77 6.86
CA LEU A 712 -2.10 -23.33 8.25
C LEU A 712 -0.94 -22.33 8.36
N THR A 713 -1.12 -21.30 9.14
CA THR A 713 -0.06 -20.35 9.48
C THR A 713 0.70 -20.82 10.70
N ASP A 714 2.03 -20.89 10.60
CA ASP A 714 2.92 -21.28 11.69
C ASP A 714 4.14 -20.37 11.80
N ASN A 715 4.72 -20.26 13.00
CA ASN A 715 5.98 -19.55 13.26
C ASN A 715 7.17 -20.52 13.03
N ALA A 716 7.34 -20.97 11.79
CA ALA A 716 8.21 -22.09 11.45
C ALA A 716 9.56 -21.68 10.88
N ALA A 717 9.81 -20.39 10.62
CA ALA A 717 11.00 -19.94 9.92
C ALA A 717 11.74 -18.81 10.62
N SER A 718 13.04 -18.72 10.37
CA SER A 718 13.87 -17.53 10.58
C SER A 718 14.47 -17.09 9.25
N ALA A 719 14.78 -15.80 9.11
CA ALA A 719 15.33 -15.26 7.87
C ALA A 719 16.35 -14.17 8.11
N GLU A 720 17.25 -14.00 7.16
CA GLU A 720 18.21 -12.92 7.08
C GLU A 720 17.97 -12.12 5.80
N LEU A 721 17.88 -10.79 5.92
CA LEU A 721 17.73 -9.90 4.79
C LEU A 721 18.81 -8.82 4.88
N LYS A 722 19.57 -8.64 3.81
CA LYS A 722 20.58 -7.58 3.73
C LYS A 722 20.62 -6.97 2.35
N GLY A 723 20.95 -5.69 2.29
CA GLY A 723 20.93 -5.02 1.01
C GLY A 723 21.40 -3.59 1.04
N VAL A 724 21.37 -3.01 -0.16
CA VAL A 724 21.70 -1.60 -0.40
C VAL A 724 20.62 -0.98 -1.28
N GLU A 725 20.30 0.28 -1.02
CA GLU A 725 19.30 1.06 -1.74
C GLU A 725 19.86 2.43 -2.07
N GLY A 726 19.54 2.92 -3.26
CA GLY A 726 20.02 4.21 -3.71
C GLY A 726 19.00 4.98 -4.53
N GLU A 727 19.04 6.30 -4.40
CA GLU A 727 18.27 7.25 -5.18
C GLU A 727 19.21 8.35 -5.67
N PHE A 728 19.15 8.63 -6.95
CA PHE A 728 19.96 9.61 -7.63
C PHE A 728 19.09 10.55 -8.46
N GLU A 729 19.39 11.82 -8.41
CA GLU A 729 18.73 12.82 -9.22
C GLU A 729 19.74 13.84 -9.72
N LEU A 730 19.70 14.15 -11.01
CA LEU A 730 20.53 15.14 -11.67
C LEU A 730 19.64 16.13 -12.44
N ALA A 731 19.75 17.42 -12.11
CA ALA A 731 19.08 18.49 -12.81
C ALA A 731 20.13 19.59 -13.15
N PRO A 732 20.90 19.43 -14.23
CA PRO A 732 21.92 20.40 -14.61
C PRO A 732 21.33 21.74 -15.06
N SER A 733 20.08 21.73 -15.55
CA SER A 733 19.30 22.91 -15.94
C SER A 733 17.82 22.71 -15.57
N SER A 734 17.02 23.77 -15.65
CA SER A 734 15.56 23.71 -15.50
C SER A 734 14.87 22.91 -16.61
N HIS A 735 15.57 22.69 -17.73
CA HIS A 735 15.04 22.02 -18.92
C HIS A 735 15.36 20.53 -18.97
N PHE A 736 16.26 20.03 -18.17
CA PHE A 736 16.67 18.63 -18.17
C PHE A 736 16.79 18.07 -16.75
N ARG A 737 16.16 16.92 -16.51
CA ARG A 737 16.21 16.18 -15.27
C ARG A 737 16.37 14.69 -15.56
N LEU A 738 17.33 14.07 -14.90
CA LEU A 738 17.52 12.62 -14.86
C LEU A 738 17.30 12.15 -13.44
N PHE A 739 16.61 11.03 -13.28
CA PHE A 739 16.43 10.39 -11.98
C PHE A 739 16.60 8.88 -12.11
N ALA A 740 17.20 8.30 -11.09
CA ALA A 740 17.41 6.88 -10.98
C ALA A 740 17.15 6.42 -9.57
N SER A 741 16.61 5.22 -9.42
CA SER A 741 16.55 4.51 -8.14
C SER A 741 16.92 3.06 -8.36
N GLY A 742 17.46 2.40 -7.33
CA GLY A 742 17.81 1.00 -7.43
C GLY A 742 18.03 0.35 -6.08
N SER A 743 17.92 -0.96 -6.07
CA SER A 743 18.14 -1.77 -4.88
C SER A 743 18.75 -3.13 -5.22
N TYR A 744 19.52 -3.64 -4.26
CA TYR A 744 19.93 -5.03 -4.19
C TYR A 744 19.56 -5.58 -2.82
N VAL A 745 18.80 -6.68 -2.81
CA VAL A 745 18.32 -7.36 -1.59
C VAL A 745 18.66 -8.85 -1.68
N ASP A 746 19.49 -9.31 -0.75
CA ASP A 746 19.73 -10.75 -0.51
C ASP A 746 18.89 -11.15 0.72
N ALA A 747 17.81 -11.89 0.47
CA ALA A 747 16.85 -12.33 1.47
C ALA A 747 16.69 -13.84 1.42
N LYS A 748 16.98 -14.53 2.53
CA LYS A 748 17.03 -16.00 2.61
C LYS A 748 16.43 -16.51 3.90
N TYR A 749 15.78 -17.67 3.82
CA TYR A 749 15.45 -18.48 5.00
C TYR A 749 16.74 -19.03 5.61
N LEU A 750 16.89 -18.88 6.93
CA LEU A 750 18.01 -19.50 7.67
C LEU A 750 17.62 -20.90 8.14
N ASP A 751 16.54 -20.98 8.91
CA ASP A 751 15.96 -22.23 9.39
C ASP A 751 14.51 -22.30 8.93
N PHE A 752 14.23 -23.23 8.03
CA PHE A 752 12.87 -23.50 7.60
C PHE A 752 12.72 -24.97 7.14
N ILE A 753 11.98 -25.74 7.95
CA ILE A 753 11.59 -27.11 7.66
C ILE A 753 10.08 -27.11 7.46
N GLU A 754 9.64 -27.38 6.24
CA GLU A 754 8.21 -27.37 5.88
C GLU A 754 7.46 -28.57 6.50
N THR A 755 6.16 -28.45 6.64
CA THR A 755 5.29 -29.58 7.02
C THR A 755 5.12 -30.59 5.87
N ALA A 756 5.29 -30.12 4.63
CA ALA A 756 5.24 -30.94 3.44
C ALA A 756 6.33 -32.02 3.47
N ILE A 757 5.98 -33.22 3.01
CA ILE A 757 6.86 -34.38 2.95
C ILE A 757 7.27 -34.62 1.50
N ASN A 758 8.57 -34.72 1.25
CA ASN A 758 9.07 -35.16 -0.05
C ASN A 758 8.64 -36.62 -0.28
N PRO A 759 7.84 -36.92 -1.30
CA PRO A 759 7.30 -38.25 -1.49
C PRO A 759 8.36 -39.30 -1.90
N ALA A 760 9.47 -38.85 -2.46
CA ALA A 760 10.56 -39.77 -2.88
C ALA A 760 11.42 -40.21 -1.69
N THR A 761 11.59 -39.37 -0.67
CA THR A 761 12.47 -39.63 0.47
C THR A 761 11.72 -39.91 1.77
N GLY A 762 10.43 -39.60 1.86
CA GLY A 762 9.63 -39.66 3.09
C GLY A 762 10.05 -38.64 4.16
N GLN A 763 10.92 -37.69 3.83
CA GLN A 763 11.42 -36.65 4.74
C GLN A 763 10.71 -35.32 4.50
N ARG A 764 10.66 -34.48 5.51
CA ARG A 764 10.14 -33.12 5.35
C ARG A 764 10.97 -32.29 4.38
N LEU A 765 10.34 -31.44 3.60
CA LEU A 765 11.03 -30.49 2.73
C LEU A 765 11.82 -29.49 3.58
N VAL A 766 13.03 -29.20 3.13
CA VAL A 766 13.94 -28.23 3.78
C VAL A 766 14.09 -27.05 2.85
N SER A 767 13.53 -25.92 3.23
CA SER A 767 13.62 -24.64 2.50
C SER A 767 14.67 -23.69 3.09
N SER A 768 15.47 -24.14 4.05
CA SER A 768 16.63 -23.39 4.57
C SER A 768 17.63 -23.10 3.45
N GLY A 769 18.08 -21.84 3.35
CA GLY A 769 18.96 -21.35 2.27
C GLY A 769 18.23 -20.89 1.01
N ASN A 770 16.93 -21.19 0.85
CA ASN A 770 16.11 -20.69 -0.24
C ASN A 770 15.90 -19.17 -0.13
N ARG A 771 15.73 -18.51 -1.26
CA ARG A 771 15.36 -17.08 -1.31
C ARG A 771 13.94 -16.89 -0.77
N LEU A 772 13.73 -15.78 -0.06
CA LEU A 772 12.38 -15.40 0.34
C LEU A 772 11.49 -15.21 -0.89
N GLN A 773 10.27 -15.72 -0.77
CA GLN A 773 9.28 -15.62 -1.83
C GLN A 773 8.89 -14.16 -2.12
N ARG A 774 8.44 -13.89 -3.35
CA ARG A 774 7.93 -12.59 -3.81
C ARG A 774 8.92 -11.43 -3.65
N THR A 775 10.22 -11.77 -3.60
CA THR A 775 11.31 -10.81 -3.36
C THR A 775 12.24 -10.74 -4.56
N PRO A 776 12.13 -9.71 -5.40
CA PRO A 776 13.11 -9.45 -6.45
C PRO A 776 14.46 -9.11 -5.82
N ALA A 777 15.54 -9.82 -6.22
CA ALA A 777 16.87 -9.52 -5.68
C ALA A 777 17.41 -8.16 -6.15
N LYS A 778 16.98 -7.69 -7.30
CA LYS A 778 17.43 -6.43 -7.90
C LYS A 778 16.25 -5.69 -8.51
N GLN A 779 16.20 -4.38 -8.29
CA GLN A 779 15.25 -3.49 -8.93
C GLN A 779 15.96 -2.21 -9.36
N MET A 780 15.51 -1.61 -10.46
CA MET A 780 16.04 -0.35 -10.97
C MET A 780 14.92 0.43 -11.67
N SER A 781 14.89 1.73 -11.45
CA SER A 781 14.08 2.67 -12.22
C SER A 781 14.98 3.79 -12.75
N LEU A 782 14.86 4.09 -14.04
CA LEU A 782 15.58 5.17 -14.72
C LEU A 782 14.56 6.06 -15.40
N GLY A 783 14.68 7.37 -15.25
CA GLY A 783 13.79 8.28 -15.93
C GLY A 783 14.48 9.57 -16.34
N ALA A 784 14.01 10.14 -17.44
CA ALA A 784 14.46 11.42 -17.96
C ALA A 784 13.28 12.33 -18.26
N GLU A 785 13.45 13.61 -17.97
CA GLU A 785 12.49 14.66 -18.27
C GLU A 785 13.18 15.79 -19.03
N VAL A 786 12.55 16.19 -20.13
CA VAL A 786 13.01 17.29 -20.96
C VAL A 786 11.90 18.31 -21.12
N ARG A 787 12.19 19.57 -20.81
CA ARG A 787 11.31 20.71 -21.02
C ARG A 787 11.86 21.59 -22.13
N SER A 788 10.99 22.14 -22.94
CA SER A 788 11.37 23.00 -24.07
C SER A 788 10.29 24.05 -24.35
N ASN A 789 10.68 25.07 -25.05
CA ASN A 789 9.75 26.07 -25.57
C ASN A 789 8.94 25.50 -26.74
N LEU A 790 7.69 25.92 -26.87
CA LEU A 790 6.85 25.65 -28.03
C LEU A 790 6.38 26.97 -28.63
N GLY A 791 7.05 27.40 -29.70
CA GLY A 791 6.86 28.74 -30.27
C GLY A 791 7.14 29.83 -29.22
N SER A 792 6.17 30.71 -28.99
CA SER A 792 6.24 31.76 -27.96
C SER A 792 5.95 31.32 -26.55
N LEU A 793 5.53 30.08 -26.33
CA LEU A 793 5.23 29.51 -25.02
C LEU A 793 6.51 28.95 -24.41
N GLN A 794 7.01 29.60 -23.36
CA GLN A 794 8.20 29.17 -22.62
C GLN A 794 7.92 27.95 -21.79
N ASP A 795 8.83 26.96 -21.79
CA ASP A 795 8.77 25.71 -21.04
C ASP A 795 7.42 24.95 -21.19
N ALA A 796 6.77 25.12 -22.34
CA ALA A 796 5.44 24.61 -22.58
C ALA A 796 5.44 23.12 -22.94
N LEU A 797 6.49 22.61 -23.57
CA LEU A 797 6.63 21.22 -23.98
C LEU A 797 7.36 20.45 -22.89
N ASN A 798 6.78 19.33 -22.44
CA ASN A 798 7.38 18.41 -21.47
C ASN A 798 7.35 17.00 -22.04
N LEU A 799 8.53 16.39 -22.19
CA LEU A 799 8.69 14.98 -22.52
C LEU A 799 9.29 14.26 -21.30
N ARG A 800 8.65 13.19 -20.88
CA ARG A 800 9.14 12.30 -19.83
C ARG A 800 9.15 10.86 -20.34
N VAL A 801 10.23 10.14 -20.06
CA VAL A 801 10.36 8.70 -20.31
C VAL A 801 10.84 8.04 -19.04
N ASN A 802 10.27 6.91 -18.70
CA ASN A 802 10.63 6.10 -17.54
C ASN A 802 10.84 4.65 -17.95
N TYR A 803 11.88 4.02 -17.44
CA TYR A 803 12.16 2.59 -17.58
C TYR A 803 12.26 1.98 -16.20
N ALA A 804 11.39 1.03 -15.88
CA ALA A 804 11.41 0.26 -14.64
C ALA A 804 11.83 -1.18 -14.95
N TRP A 805 12.84 -1.69 -14.26
CA TRP A 805 13.36 -3.05 -14.41
C TRP A 805 13.33 -3.80 -13.08
N GLN A 806 12.83 -5.03 -13.15
CA GLN A 806 12.81 -5.97 -12.03
C GLN A 806 13.60 -7.23 -12.39
N GLY A 807 14.49 -7.66 -11.49
CA GLY A 807 15.21 -8.93 -11.60
C GLY A 807 14.30 -10.13 -11.35
N ASP A 808 14.85 -11.33 -11.52
CA ASP A 808 14.13 -12.58 -11.28
C ASP A 808 13.64 -12.70 -9.83
N MET A 809 12.48 -13.33 -9.67
CA MET A 809 11.79 -13.47 -8.39
C MET A 809 11.28 -14.92 -8.22
N ARG A 810 11.21 -15.38 -6.97
CA ARG A 810 10.60 -16.67 -6.59
C ARG A 810 9.22 -16.43 -5.99
N TRP A 811 8.24 -17.27 -6.37
CA TRP A 811 6.86 -17.08 -5.93
C TRP A 811 6.49 -17.90 -4.70
N ALA A 812 7.20 -19.02 -4.46
CA ALA A 812 6.94 -19.93 -3.36
C ALA A 812 8.21 -20.23 -2.56
N THR A 813 8.05 -20.80 -1.37
CA THR A 813 9.11 -21.15 -0.43
C THR A 813 10.06 -22.21 -0.98
N ASP A 814 9.57 -23.12 -1.82
CA ASP A 814 10.33 -24.17 -2.51
C ASP A 814 11.24 -23.62 -3.64
N ASN A 815 11.06 -22.37 -4.03
CA ASN A 815 11.77 -21.67 -5.11
C ASN A 815 11.62 -22.30 -6.52
N ILE A 816 10.58 -23.12 -6.75
CA ILE A 816 10.29 -23.74 -8.05
C ILE A 816 9.65 -22.70 -8.99
N ALA A 817 8.50 -22.13 -8.60
CA ALA A 817 7.84 -21.12 -9.40
C ALA A 817 8.62 -19.81 -9.40
N SER A 818 8.92 -19.29 -10.61
CA SER A 818 9.75 -18.10 -10.76
C SER A 818 9.23 -17.13 -11.81
N GLU A 819 9.42 -15.83 -11.59
CA GLU A 819 9.26 -14.80 -12.61
C GLU A 819 10.61 -14.43 -13.18
N PRO A 820 10.83 -14.52 -14.50
CA PRO A 820 12.03 -14.00 -15.14
C PRO A 820 12.13 -12.47 -14.98
N SER A 821 13.33 -11.94 -15.14
CA SER A 821 13.54 -10.50 -15.17
C SER A 821 12.78 -9.86 -16.34
N TYR A 822 12.20 -8.67 -16.10
CA TYR A 822 11.53 -7.89 -17.13
C TYR A 822 11.71 -6.39 -16.93
N GLY A 823 11.44 -5.63 -17.99
CA GLY A 823 11.45 -4.17 -17.96
C GLY A 823 10.18 -3.61 -18.56
N LEU A 824 9.75 -2.45 -18.08
CA LEU A 824 8.59 -1.71 -18.55
C LEU A 824 9.01 -0.29 -18.96
N VAL A 825 8.56 0.15 -20.11
CA VAL A 825 8.81 1.51 -20.63
C VAL A 825 7.51 2.30 -20.61
N ASP A 826 7.54 3.45 -19.95
CA ASP A 826 6.44 4.41 -19.92
C ASP A 826 6.90 5.74 -20.50
N ALA A 827 6.02 6.46 -21.20
CA ALA A 827 6.32 7.78 -21.71
C ALA A 827 5.13 8.73 -21.64
N ARG A 828 5.43 10.04 -21.52
CA ARG A 828 4.44 11.10 -21.55
C ARG A 828 4.99 12.32 -22.31
N LEU A 829 4.18 12.85 -23.23
CA LEU A 829 4.44 14.10 -23.93
C LEU A 829 3.32 15.08 -23.63
N GLY A 830 3.63 16.20 -23.01
CA GLY A 830 2.65 17.19 -22.58
C GLY A 830 2.94 18.58 -23.11
N VAL A 831 1.87 19.35 -23.28
CA VAL A 831 1.92 20.78 -23.58
C VAL A 831 1.12 21.53 -22.52
N SER A 832 1.73 22.56 -21.92
CA SER A 832 1.07 23.45 -20.96
C SER A 832 1.62 24.87 -21.08
N PRO A 833 0.80 25.93 -20.96
CA PRO A 833 1.33 27.29 -20.92
C PRO A 833 2.07 27.56 -19.60
N SER A 834 2.91 28.59 -19.58
CA SER A 834 3.71 28.95 -18.39
C SER A 834 2.85 29.23 -17.14
N ASN A 835 1.62 29.71 -17.31
CA ASN A 835 0.67 29.92 -16.20
C ASN A 835 0.01 28.63 -15.68
N LYS A 836 0.28 27.46 -16.32
CA LYS A 836 -0.23 26.14 -15.99
C LYS A 836 -1.74 26.06 -15.81
N LYS A 837 -2.52 26.96 -16.44
CA LYS A 837 -3.99 26.94 -16.34
C LYS A 837 -4.62 25.74 -17.02
N TRP A 838 -3.99 25.25 -18.09
CA TRP A 838 -4.41 24.02 -18.77
C TRP A 838 -3.19 23.20 -19.16
N ALA A 839 -3.37 21.92 -19.32
CA ALA A 839 -2.39 21.05 -19.95
C ALA A 839 -3.08 19.97 -20.78
N ILE A 840 -2.45 19.60 -21.89
CA ILE A 840 -2.84 18.46 -22.73
C ILE A 840 -1.63 17.55 -22.82
N SER A 841 -1.83 16.24 -22.61
CA SER A 841 -0.74 15.28 -22.67
C SER A 841 -1.17 13.99 -23.35
N LEU A 842 -0.27 13.41 -24.10
CA LEU A 842 -0.32 12.03 -24.57
C LEU A 842 0.48 11.18 -23.57
N TYR A 843 0.01 10.01 -23.26
CA TYR A 843 0.73 9.06 -22.40
C TYR A 843 0.67 7.65 -22.97
N GLY A 844 1.66 6.85 -22.60
CA GLY A 844 1.66 5.41 -22.82
C GLY A 844 2.37 4.72 -21.66
N LYS A 845 1.81 3.60 -21.22
CA LYS A 845 2.36 2.71 -20.21
C LYS A 845 2.59 1.33 -20.82
N ASN A 846 3.61 0.63 -20.36
CA ASN A 846 4.02 -0.66 -20.91
C ASN A 846 4.12 -0.62 -22.44
N LEU A 847 4.86 0.35 -22.99
CA LEU A 847 4.91 0.66 -24.42
C LEU A 847 5.37 -0.52 -25.29
N GLU A 848 6.17 -1.42 -24.74
CA GLU A 848 6.64 -2.64 -25.40
C GLU A 848 5.62 -3.77 -25.38
N ASP A 849 4.46 -3.58 -24.73
CA ASP A 849 3.42 -4.59 -24.51
C ASP A 849 3.97 -5.86 -23.85
N LYS A 850 4.86 -5.66 -22.87
CA LYS A 850 5.51 -6.75 -22.16
C LYS A 850 4.51 -7.55 -21.36
N LEU A 851 4.47 -8.85 -21.57
CA LEU A 851 3.72 -9.79 -20.76
C LEU A 851 4.56 -10.15 -19.53
N TYR A 852 4.03 -9.91 -18.33
CA TYR A 852 4.66 -10.21 -17.04
C TYR A 852 3.60 -10.65 -16.04
N ARG A 853 4.01 -11.47 -15.07
CA ARG A 853 3.09 -12.01 -14.07
C ARG A 853 3.14 -11.16 -12.81
N VAL A 854 1.98 -10.94 -12.21
CA VAL A 854 1.81 -10.18 -10.96
C VAL A 854 1.45 -11.07 -9.79
N ASN A 855 1.04 -12.31 -10.07
CA ASN A 855 0.81 -13.36 -9.08
C ASN A 855 0.93 -14.74 -9.69
N ILE A 856 1.43 -15.69 -8.90
CA ILE A 856 1.46 -17.13 -9.24
C ILE A 856 1.08 -17.92 -8.02
N ILE A 857 0.15 -18.85 -8.20
CA ILE A 857 -0.13 -19.93 -7.26
C ILE A 857 0.36 -21.22 -7.89
N HIS A 858 1.18 -21.99 -7.18
CA HIS A 858 1.74 -23.24 -7.68
C HIS A 858 1.08 -24.43 -6.98
N PHE A 859 0.38 -25.28 -7.74
CA PHE A 859 -0.18 -26.53 -7.24
C PHE A 859 -0.54 -27.50 -8.40
N PHE A 860 -0.57 -28.78 -8.10
CA PHE A 860 -0.84 -29.87 -9.06
C PHE A 860 0.07 -29.88 -10.30
N GLY A 861 1.30 -29.35 -10.21
CA GLY A 861 2.24 -29.29 -11.32
C GLY A 861 1.94 -28.17 -12.33
N GLU A 862 1.24 -27.14 -11.90
CA GLU A 862 0.88 -25.99 -12.71
C GLU A 862 1.16 -24.68 -11.95
N GLU A 863 1.54 -23.66 -12.69
CA GLU A 863 1.62 -22.28 -12.23
C GLU A 863 0.33 -21.57 -12.66
N VAL A 864 -0.57 -21.32 -11.73
CA VAL A 864 -1.79 -20.57 -11.99
C VAL A 864 -1.45 -19.09 -11.89
N SER A 865 -1.40 -18.42 -13.03
CA SER A 865 -0.76 -17.12 -13.21
C SER A 865 -1.77 -16.01 -13.48
N GLN A 866 -1.51 -14.84 -12.92
CA GLN A 866 -2.18 -13.57 -13.27
C GLN A 866 -1.17 -12.64 -13.94
N PHE A 867 -1.62 -11.90 -14.95
CA PHE A 867 -0.77 -11.04 -15.74
C PHE A 867 -1.04 -9.55 -15.46
N GLY A 868 0.00 -8.75 -15.48
CA GLY A 868 -0.09 -7.32 -15.39
C GLY A 868 -0.78 -6.67 -16.60
N ALA A 869 -1.17 -5.41 -16.48
CA ALA A 869 -1.87 -4.67 -17.52
C ALA A 869 -1.09 -4.68 -18.86
N PRO A 870 -1.78 -4.80 -20.02
CA PRO A 870 -1.18 -4.66 -21.34
C PRO A 870 -0.72 -3.22 -21.58
N ARG A 871 -0.20 -2.95 -22.80
CA ARG A 871 0.07 -1.60 -23.23
C ARG A 871 -1.19 -0.74 -23.19
N THR A 872 -1.12 0.35 -22.41
CA THR A 872 -2.20 1.35 -22.36
C THR A 872 -1.67 2.70 -22.82
N PHE A 873 -2.51 3.46 -23.52
CA PHE A 873 -2.19 4.81 -23.99
C PHE A 873 -3.45 5.68 -24.05
N GLY A 874 -3.27 6.99 -24.00
CA GLY A 874 -4.40 7.90 -24.04
C GLY A 874 -3.99 9.36 -24.00
N VAL A 875 -5.01 10.20 -23.84
CA VAL A 875 -4.93 11.66 -23.81
C VAL A 875 -5.45 12.15 -22.46
N ASP A 876 -4.73 13.08 -21.84
CA ASP A 876 -5.16 13.83 -20.68
C ASP A 876 -5.43 15.28 -21.06
N VAL A 877 -6.48 15.84 -20.49
CA VAL A 877 -6.76 17.28 -20.50
C VAL A 877 -6.97 17.72 -19.06
N SER A 878 -6.20 18.68 -18.60
CA SER A 878 -6.36 19.25 -17.28
C SER A 878 -6.60 20.75 -17.33
N TYR A 879 -7.41 21.24 -16.38
CA TYR A 879 -7.67 22.67 -16.19
C TYR A 879 -7.53 23.02 -14.71
N SER A 880 -6.73 24.05 -14.41
CA SER A 880 -6.50 24.56 -13.06
C SER A 880 -6.89 26.03 -12.98
N PHE A 881 -7.48 26.44 -11.86
CA PHE A 881 -7.80 27.83 -11.57
C PHE A 881 -7.42 28.17 -10.12
N ARG A 882 -7.02 29.41 -9.94
CA ARG A 882 -6.65 29.99 -8.64
C ARG A 882 -7.39 31.31 -8.43
#